data_3477ed58d4893007337216602a6808eb
#
_entry.id   3477ed58d4893007337216602a6808eb
#
_cell.length_a   1.000
_cell.length_b   1.000
_cell.length_c   1.000
_cell.angle_alpha   90.00
_cell.angle_beta   90.00
_cell.angle_gamma   90.00
#
_symmetry.space_group_name_H-M   'P 1'
#
loop_
_entity.id
_entity.type
_entity.pdbx_description
1 polymer ?
#
loop_
_entity_poly.entity_id
_entity_poly.type
_entity_poly.pdbx_seq_one_letter_code
_entity_poly.pdbx_strand_id
1 'polypeptide(L)'
;MVAQDSPATSSLDELIPDSAVESPDDWAQQGTDEQVISQAEAGSQLDAETPISEAPDMSIAWPEDVDLDPLVPLEPEEDIEFVQLLDDAPRLAFDETDVEELSGSLVLGFPQKEPPFSEREDFVDRFEALSTIEELGDGDENVAQLAARARKDEELLETLLRVYGYYEGEVIRTIGTRRAGEDSADRRPRVRFDVIPGARYTYGAIDLGDLDTAVDAGTLRQSFDIKVGDYLQSDTIVTQRFNLDRALGETGYAFAEIDEPELLIDHERVQGDLTMHVRPKGKYVFGDVVSNDEEFLSGRHLATIARFDPGDVYKRSIELDLRRAITATSLVSTVDVQAREVVPPRGDEPGVVAMDVTMERAKLRTISGAVGYGSEEGIRLQASWEHRNLFPPEGSLRLRGIIGTREQLAGVTFRRNNLGGRDKVLTADVYASSIDTIAYDADTVALTGTYERTSTLLFQKPLAWGIGMEILATDERNRVIGGIPRPRQTYFIASLFGRATIDTSDSLLDPTRGFRLTGFLGPETSRTGGQQYYYLRNQADASFYQSVGQRTVIAARARFASIQGAELAGIAPSRRLYAGGGGSVRGYGFQAIGPKNDLLEPTGGRSLVEASLEARVGTGLFDGALSVVPFIDAGSVSIDTVPDFRFIKFGAGVGVRYTTGFGPIRLDVGIPLNPEPEDSPVGVYISLGQAF
;
A
#
# COMPACT_ATOMS: atom_id res chain seq x y z
N MET A 1 58.01 -6.34 18.87
CA MET A 1 57.06 -5.31 18.49
C MET A 1 55.84 -6.09 17.98
N VAL A 2 54.93 -6.38 18.87
CA VAL A 2 53.76 -7.24 18.61
C VAL A 2 52.61 -6.31 18.26
N ALA A 3 52.07 -6.46 17.07
CA ALA A 3 50.86 -5.76 16.64
C ALA A 3 49.67 -6.33 17.41
N GLN A 4 48.91 -5.47 18.06
CA GLN A 4 47.63 -5.81 18.64
C GLN A 4 46.58 -5.76 17.54
N ASP A 5 45.97 -6.93 17.25
CA ASP A 5 44.78 -7.04 16.44
C ASP A 5 43.58 -6.43 17.20
N SER A 6 42.90 -5.50 16.55
CA SER A 6 41.60 -5.00 16.99
C SER A 6 40.53 -6.08 16.74
N PRO A 7 39.58 -6.28 17.62
CA PRO A 7 38.53 -7.27 17.38
C PRO A 7 37.63 -6.80 16.23
N ALA A 8 37.47 -7.67 15.23
CA ALA A 8 36.49 -7.51 14.15
C ALA A 8 35.09 -7.41 14.75
N THR A 9 34.31 -6.44 14.31
CA THR A 9 32.87 -6.37 14.56
C THR A 9 32.20 -7.52 13.83
N SER A 10 31.80 -8.54 14.58
CA SER A 10 30.96 -9.62 14.04
C SER A 10 29.60 -9.03 13.60
N SER A 11 29.17 -9.37 12.39
CA SER A 11 27.82 -9.00 11.90
C SER A 11 26.77 -9.73 12.73
N LEU A 12 25.57 -9.15 12.84
CA LEU A 12 24.43 -9.78 13.55
C LEU A 12 24.11 -11.18 13.01
N ASP A 13 24.38 -11.43 11.71
CA ASP A 13 24.18 -12.71 11.06
C ASP A 13 25.14 -13.82 11.57
N GLU A 14 26.33 -13.45 12.09
CA GLU A 14 27.25 -14.40 12.71
C GLU A 14 26.88 -14.82 14.14
N LEU A 15 25.93 -14.12 14.75
CA LEU A 15 25.44 -14.40 16.11
C LEU A 15 24.25 -15.35 16.14
N ILE A 16 23.60 -15.59 14.99
CA ILE A 16 22.48 -16.52 14.85
C ILE A 16 22.98 -17.77 14.14
N PRO A 17 23.03 -18.94 14.80
CA PRO A 17 23.48 -20.15 14.14
C PRO A 17 22.51 -20.58 13.05
N ASP A 18 23.04 -21.12 11.94
CA ASP A 18 22.24 -21.58 10.79
C ASP A 18 21.10 -22.53 11.19
N SER A 19 21.29 -23.34 12.22
CA SER A 19 20.28 -24.23 12.79
C SER A 19 19.06 -23.51 13.38
N ALA A 20 19.22 -22.25 13.84
CA ALA A 20 18.11 -21.44 14.33
C ALA A 20 17.24 -20.90 13.20
N VAL A 21 17.81 -20.72 12.00
CA VAL A 21 17.12 -20.23 10.81
C VAL A 21 16.45 -21.37 10.04
N GLU A 22 17.12 -22.54 9.96
CA GLU A 22 16.62 -23.71 9.22
C GLU A 22 15.49 -24.47 9.95
N SER A 23 15.53 -24.49 11.28
CA SER A 23 14.52 -25.19 12.10
C SER A 23 14.30 -24.48 13.42
N PRO A 24 13.57 -23.35 13.44
CA PRO A 24 13.37 -22.51 14.64
C PRO A 24 12.74 -23.26 15.82
N ASP A 25 11.80 -24.16 15.55
CA ASP A 25 11.10 -24.95 16.58
C ASP A 25 12.01 -26.01 17.21
N ASP A 26 12.87 -26.65 16.42
CA ASP A 26 13.84 -27.64 16.91
C ASP A 26 14.99 -26.95 17.67
N TRP A 27 15.41 -25.76 17.21
CA TRP A 27 16.42 -24.96 17.89
C TRP A 27 15.92 -24.43 19.25
N ALA A 28 14.69 -23.98 19.33
CA ALA A 28 14.06 -23.52 20.58
C ALA A 28 13.92 -24.66 21.60
N GLN A 29 13.81 -25.91 21.14
CA GLN A 29 13.75 -27.10 22.02
C GLN A 29 15.14 -27.57 22.45
N GLN A 30 16.21 -27.34 21.66
CA GLN A 30 17.59 -27.66 22.03
C GLN A 30 18.13 -26.76 23.17
N GLY A 31 17.54 -25.60 23.38
CA GLY A 31 17.87 -24.72 24.53
C GLY A 31 17.36 -25.20 25.88
N THR A 32 16.60 -26.28 25.91
CA THR A 32 16.04 -26.90 27.11
C THR A 32 16.63 -28.29 27.38
N ASP A 33 17.95 -28.48 27.18
CA ASP A 33 18.61 -29.70 27.60
C ASP A 33 18.53 -29.83 29.13
N GLU A 34 17.85 -30.87 29.60
CA GLU A 34 17.65 -31.21 31.03
C GLU A 34 18.96 -31.27 31.85
N GLN A 35 20.11 -31.37 31.20
CA GLN A 35 21.42 -31.41 31.88
C GLN A 35 21.90 -30.02 32.35
N VAL A 36 21.49 -28.93 31.72
CA VAL A 36 21.83 -27.57 32.14
C VAL A 36 20.89 -27.13 33.25
N ILE A 37 19.63 -27.55 33.22
CA ILE A 37 18.66 -27.30 34.27
C ILE A 37 18.99 -28.06 35.55
N SER A 38 19.49 -29.29 35.45
CA SER A 38 19.87 -30.11 36.62
C SER A 38 21.08 -29.61 37.43
N GLN A 39 21.93 -28.74 36.82
CA GLN A 39 23.01 -28.05 37.54
C GLN A 39 22.58 -26.71 38.13
N ALA A 40 21.55 -26.09 37.61
CA ALA A 40 20.95 -24.85 38.14
C ALA A 40 19.94 -25.16 39.27
N GLU A 41 19.24 -26.30 39.22
CA GLU A 41 18.26 -26.72 40.23
C GLU A 41 18.88 -27.24 41.54
N ALA A 42 20.19 -27.51 41.58
CA ALA A 42 20.88 -27.88 42.83
C ALA A 42 21.09 -26.70 43.81
N GLY A 43 20.63 -25.50 43.47
CA GLY A 43 20.89 -24.28 44.23
C GLY A 43 19.74 -23.33 44.43
N SER A 44 18.48 -23.68 44.43
CA SER A 44 17.38 -23.03 45.19
C SER A 44 16.00 -23.36 44.61
N GLN A 45 15.32 -24.26 45.23
CA GLN A 45 13.84 -24.27 45.17
C GLN A 45 13.32 -23.16 46.10
N LEU A 46 13.13 -21.95 45.55
CA LEU A 46 12.33 -20.90 46.14
C LEU A 46 10.97 -20.91 45.45
N ASP A 47 9.96 -21.42 46.15
CA ASP A 47 8.57 -21.27 45.70
C ASP A 47 8.15 -19.80 45.88
N ALA A 48 7.29 -19.28 44.96
CA ALA A 48 6.84 -17.89 44.98
C ALA A 48 6.12 -17.46 46.26
N GLU A 49 5.78 -18.43 47.15
CA GLU A 49 5.16 -18.20 48.46
C GLU A 49 6.14 -18.32 49.65
N THR A 50 7.44 -18.56 49.39
CA THR A 50 8.44 -18.68 50.48
C THR A 50 8.67 -17.33 51.18
N PRO A 51 8.52 -17.21 52.50
CA PRO A 51 8.78 -15.95 53.20
C PRO A 51 10.24 -15.54 53.04
N ILE A 52 10.49 -14.24 52.81
CA ILE A 52 11.84 -13.65 52.60
C ILE A 52 12.82 -14.02 53.73
N SER A 53 12.32 -14.33 54.95
CA SER A 53 13.11 -14.78 56.09
C SER A 53 13.69 -16.21 55.94
N GLU A 54 13.24 -17.00 54.95
CA GLU A 54 13.74 -18.35 54.65
C GLU A 54 14.61 -18.42 53.40
N ALA A 55 14.88 -17.26 52.74
CA ALA A 55 15.80 -17.20 51.62
C ALA A 55 17.24 -17.55 52.08
N PRO A 56 17.98 -18.34 51.31
CA PRO A 56 19.36 -18.64 51.64
C PRO A 56 20.18 -17.34 51.71
N ASP A 57 21.01 -17.22 52.74
CA ASP A 57 21.90 -16.08 52.97
C ASP A 57 22.85 -15.96 51.79
N MET A 58 22.66 -14.96 50.93
CA MET A 58 23.61 -14.63 49.87
C MET A 58 24.82 -13.94 50.48
N SER A 59 25.68 -14.70 51.17
CA SER A 59 26.96 -14.21 51.57
C SER A 59 27.89 -14.15 50.36
N ILE A 60 27.98 -12.98 49.74
CA ILE A 60 29.11 -12.67 48.85
C ILE A 60 30.32 -12.56 49.80
N ALA A 61 31.28 -13.51 49.67
CA ALA A 61 32.54 -13.40 50.37
C ALA A 61 33.27 -12.14 49.89
N TRP A 62 33.31 -11.13 50.73
CA TRP A 62 34.16 -9.96 50.52
C TRP A 62 35.62 -10.40 50.67
N PRO A 63 36.53 -9.91 49.88
CA PRO A 63 37.97 -10.17 50.08
C PRO A 63 38.37 -9.64 51.45
N GLU A 64 38.93 -10.53 52.31
CA GLU A 64 39.25 -10.24 53.72
C GLU A 64 40.39 -9.23 53.93
N ASP A 65 40.96 -8.65 52.86
CA ASP A 65 42.13 -7.77 52.89
C ASP A 65 41.94 -6.37 52.30
N VAL A 66 40.69 -5.82 52.33
CA VAL A 66 40.49 -4.39 51.99
C VAL A 66 40.27 -3.62 53.26
N ASP A 67 41.36 -3.04 53.76
CA ASP A 67 41.31 -2.02 54.82
C ASP A 67 40.67 -0.76 54.22
N LEU A 68 39.36 -0.63 54.38
CA LEU A 68 38.63 0.60 54.02
C LEU A 68 38.90 1.61 55.10
N ASP A 69 39.48 2.75 54.75
CA ASP A 69 39.56 3.91 55.65
C ASP A 69 38.15 4.18 56.24
N PRO A 70 38.05 4.50 57.53
CA PRO A 70 36.76 4.79 58.16
C PRO A 70 36.08 5.92 57.37
N LEU A 71 34.83 5.65 56.93
CA LEU A 71 34.00 6.65 56.26
C LEU A 71 33.97 7.91 57.12
N VAL A 72 34.65 8.94 56.64
CA VAL A 72 34.50 10.29 57.19
C VAL A 72 33.04 10.67 56.95
N PRO A 73 32.27 11.03 57.98
CA PRO A 73 30.93 11.53 57.77
C PRO A 73 31.02 12.67 56.76
N LEU A 74 30.30 12.59 55.64
CA LEU A 74 30.14 13.74 54.76
C LEU A 74 29.67 14.90 55.63
N GLU A 75 30.41 16.02 55.61
CA GLU A 75 29.87 17.23 56.22
C GLU A 75 28.48 17.45 55.61
N PRO A 76 27.46 17.79 56.43
CA PRO A 76 26.16 18.12 55.91
C PRO A 76 26.40 19.17 54.80
N GLU A 77 26.07 18.87 53.57
CA GLU A 77 25.97 19.90 52.54
C GLU A 77 25.11 20.99 53.18
N GLU A 78 25.69 22.19 53.32
CA GLU A 78 24.94 23.39 53.66
C GLU A 78 23.72 23.38 52.80
N ASP A 79 22.52 23.54 53.41
CA ASP A 79 21.25 23.53 52.77
C ASP A 79 21.39 24.12 51.34
N ILE A 80 21.20 23.31 50.32
CA ILE A 80 21.13 23.81 48.97
C ILE A 80 19.91 24.74 49.01
N GLU A 81 20.16 26.03 49.26
CA GLU A 81 19.18 27.04 48.98
C GLU A 81 18.85 26.85 47.51
N PHE A 82 17.66 26.35 47.21
CA PHE A 82 17.06 26.46 45.91
C PHE A 82 16.93 27.95 45.63
N VAL A 83 18.01 28.57 45.22
CA VAL A 83 18.03 29.92 44.69
C VAL A 83 16.96 29.93 43.64
N GLN A 84 16.04 30.87 43.70
CA GLN A 84 15.05 31.10 42.68
C GLN A 84 15.80 31.39 41.39
N LEU A 85 16.07 30.35 40.62
CA LEU A 85 16.85 30.36 39.36
C LEU A 85 16.24 31.27 38.27
N LEU A 86 15.15 31.98 38.59
CA LEU A 86 14.44 32.82 37.62
C LEU A 86 14.75 34.34 37.72
N ASP A 87 15.39 34.84 38.77
CA ASP A 87 15.70 36.25 38.87
C ASP A 87 17.17 36.59 38.45
N ASP A 88 18.07 35.58 38.44
CA ASP A 88 19.47 35.72 38.02
C ASP A 88 19.84 34.73 36.88
N ALA A 89 18.90 34.32 36.04
CA ALA A 89 19.25 33.65 34.79
C ALA A 89 20.23 34.54 34.01
N PRO A 90 21.37 34.01 33.50
CA PRO A 90 22.28 34.81 32.75
C PRO A 90 21.50 35.55 31.65
N ARG A 91 21.58 36.89 31.66
CA ARG A 91 20.94 37.69 30.63
C ARG A 91 21.48 37.21 29.31
N LEU A 92 20.57 36.73 28.45
CA LEU A 92 20.91 36.26 27.11
C LEU A 92 21.77 37.32 26.41
N ALA A 93 22.65 36.86 25.52
CA ALA A 93 23.55 37.73 24.76
C ALA A 93 22.83 38.71 23.80
N PHE A 94 21.48 38.73 23.79
CA PHE A 94 20.66 39.63 22.99
C PHE A 94 19.56 40.30 23.84
N ASP A 95 19.35 41.59 23.57
CA ASP A 95 18.46 42.45 24.38
C ASP A 95 16.97 42.20 24.17
N GLU A 96 16.57 41.61 23.04
CA GLU A 96 15.14 41.32 22.71
C GLU A 96 14.98 39.86 22.28
N THR A 97 14.19 39.09 23.02
CA THR A 97 13.91 37.67 22.76
C THR A 97 12.47 37.50 22.26
N ASP A 98 12.31 36.78 21.17
CA ASP A 98 11.01 36.27 20.72
C ASP A 98 10.82 34.87 21.28
N VAL A 99 9.70 34.63 21.95
CA VAL A 99 9.42 33.41 22.70
C VAL A 99 8.27 32.65 22.07
N GLU A 100 8.48 31.38 21.80
CA GLU A 100 7.50 30.47 21.22
C GLU A 100 7.20 29.35 22.24
N GLU A 101 5.96 29.27 22.69
CA GLU A 101 5.50 28.21 23.61
C GLU A 101 5.01 27.04 22.79
N LEU A 102 5.71 25.89 22.82
CA LEU A 102 5.30 24.65 22.13
C LEU A 102 4.28 23.90 23.01
N SER A 103 4.56 23.83 24.31
CA SER A 103 3.64 23.18 25.24
C SER A 103 3.68 23.81 26.65
N GLY A 104 2.92 23.23 27.58
CA GLY A 104 2.95 23.63 28.98
C GLY A 104 4.32 23.50 29.64
N SER A 105 5.17 22.62 29.16
CA SER A 105 6.49 22.29 29.74
C SER A 105 7.68 22.74 28.87
N LEU A 106 7.47 23.20 27.61
CA LEU A 106 8.51 23.47 26.65
C LEU A 106 8.37 24.85 25.99
N VAL A 107 9.45 25.60 25.99
CA VAL A 107 9.51 26.96 25.43
C VAL A 107 10.81 27.14 24.65
N LEU A 108 10.73 27.72 23.46
CA LEU A 108 11.85 28.16 22.67
C LEU A 108 12.00 29.68 22.71
N GLY A 109 13.23 30.17 22.80
CA GLY A 109 13.57 31.60 22.72
C GLY A 109 14.49 31.85 21.54
N PHE A 110 14.21 32.88 20.75
CA PHE A 110 15.00 33.27 19.58
C PHE A 110 15.36 34.75 19.64
N PRO A 111 16.51 35.18 19.07
CA PRO A 111 16.80 36.60 18.91
C PRO A 111 15.79 37.27 17.95
N GLN A 112 15.29 38.46 18.32
CA GLN A 112 14.28 39.14 17.51
C GLN A 112 14.81 39.73 16.17
N LYS A 113 16.07 40.14 16.13
CA LYS A 113 16.60 40.87 14.98
C LYS A 113 17.91 40.31 14.42
N GLU A 114 18.84 39.98 15.26
CA GLU A 114 20.15 39.50 14.87
C GLU A 114 20.68 38.46 15.86
N PRO A 115 21.23 37.35 15.36
CA PRO A 115 21.32 36.95 13.95
C PRO A 115 19.96 36.51 13.36
N PRO A 116 19.73 36.78 12.04
CA PRO A 116 18.46 36.36 11.40
C PRO A 116 18.36 34.85 11.31
N PHE A 117 17.19 34.31 11.57
CA PHE A 117 16.90 32.87 11.45
C PHE A 117 15.73 32.65 10.48
N SER A 118 16.05 32.58 9.19
CA SER A 118 15.05 32.52 8.11
C SER A 118 14.25 31.22 8.10
N GLU A 119 14.85 30.10 8.56
CA GLU A 119 14.26 28.77 8.60
C GLU A 119 13.58 28.44 9.94
N ARG A 120 13.30 29.43 10.76
CA ARG A 120 12.77 29.24 12.11
C ARG A 120 11.50 28.39 12.13
N GLU A 121 10.55 28.65 11.24
CA GLU A 121 9.28 27.93 11.19
C GLU A 121 9.52 26.43 10.95
N ASP A 122 10.26 26.06 9.89
CA ASP A 122 10.59 24.68 9.59
C ASP A 122 11.44 24.01 10.69
N PHE A 123 12.33 24.77 11.33
CA PHE A 123 13.17 24.31 12.42
C PHE A 123 12.33 23.95 13.66
N VAL A 124 11.38 24.83 14.02
CA VAL A 124 10.48 24.61 15.16
C VAL A 124 9.56 23.43 14.92
N ASP A 125 8.91 23.35 13.76
CA ASP A 125 8.02 22.23 13.38
C ASP A 125 8.76 20.90 13.46
N ARG A 126 10.01 20.88 12.96
CA ARG A 126 10.84 19.67 13.00
C ARG A 126 11.30 19.30 14.39
N PHE A 127 11.64 20.30 15.21
CA PHE A 127 11.98 20.05 16.60
C PHE A 127 10.79 19.52 17.39
N GLU A 128 9.61 20.14 17.26
CA GLU A 128 8.37 19.67 17.91
C GLU A 128 8.06 18.21 17.56
N ALA A 129 8.19 17.83 16.31
CA ALA A 129 7.96 16.46 15.84
C ALA A 129 8.97 15.42 16.37
N LEU A 130 10.14 15.84 16.84
CA LEU A 130 11.23 14.95 17.29
C LEU A 130 11.58 15.10 18.77
N SER A 131 11.00 16.10 19.48
CA SER A 131 11.28 16.41 20.86
C SER A 131 10.87 15.26 21.80
N THR A 132 11.79 14.83 22.66
CA THR A 132 11.50 13.81 23.68
C THR A 132 10.63 14.34 24.82
N ILE A 133 10.58 15.64 25.02
CA ILE A 133 9.69 16.30 25.98
C ILE A 133 8.25 16.24 25.43
N GLU A 134 8.03 16.52 24.13
CA GLU A 134 6.70 16.49 23.53
C GLU A 134 6.17 15.04 23.34
N GLU A 135 7.02 14.12 22.92
CA GLU A 135 6.60 12.73 22.65
C GLU A 135 6.24 11.95 23.93
N LEU A 136 6.96 12.19 25.04
CA LEU A 136 6.87 11.41 26.26
C LEU A 136 6.33 12.20 27.46
N GLY A 137 5.93 13.46 27.27
CA GLY A 137 5.42 14.33 28.35
C GLY A 137 3.98 13.98 28.72
N ASP A 138 3.77 13.30 29.86
CA ASP A 138 2.44 12.99 30.41
C ASP A 138 1.95 14.01 31.45
N GLY A 139 2.72 15.07 31.68
CA GLY A 139 2.37 16.20 32.57
C GLY A 139 2.58 15.98 34.04
N ASP A 140 2.93 14.78 34.52
CA ASP A 140 3.20 14.43 35.91
C ASP A 140 4.69 14.15 36.19
N GLU A 141 5.58 14.68 35.35
CA GLU A 141 7.01 14.42 35.46
C GLU A 141 7.69 15.11 36.64
N ASN A 142 8.67 14.39 37.22
CA ASN A 142 9.58 15.01 38.17
C ASN A 142 10.68 15.78 37.47
N VAL A 143 11.30 16.77 38.16
CA VAL A 143 12.36 17.65 37.62
C VAL A 143 13.54 16.85 37.06
N ALA A 144 13.90 15.71 37.66
CA ALA A 144 15.03 14.90 37.18
C ALA A 144 14.78 14.22 35.84
N GLN A 145 13.55 13.74 35.62
CA GLN A 145 13.13 13.15 34.34
C GLN A 145 13.09 14.22 33.25
N LEU A 146 12.48 15.37 33.54
CA LEU A 146 12.45 16.50 32.60
C LEU A 146 13.85 17.00 32.28
N ALA A 147 14.76 17.08 33.25
CA ALA A 147 16.14 17.48 33.01
C ALA A 147 16.91 16.49 32.10
N ALA A 148 16.65 15.19 32.26
CA ALA A 148 17.26 14.17 31.39
C ALA A 148 16.75 14.26 29.93
N ARG A 149 15.44 14.48 29.72
CA ARG A 149 14.86 14.72 28.41
C ARG A 149 15.35 16.04 27.79
N ALA A 150 15.38 17.09 28.60
CA ALA A 150 15.88 18.40 28.17
C ALA A 150 17.34 18.36 27.67
N ARG A 151 18.18 17.46 28.21
CA ARG A 151 19.53 17.28 27.67
C ARG A 151 19.52 16.67 26.28
N LYS A 152 18.65 15.69 26.02
CA LYS A 152 18.50 15.09 24.67
C LYS A 152 17.94 16.09 23.67
N ASP A 153 16.98 16.90 24.10
CA ASP A 153 16.38 17.92 23.24
C ASP A 153 17.35 19.08 22.96
N GLU A 154 18.26 19.42 23.88
CA GLU A 154 19.37 20.33 23.64
C GLU A 154 20.31 19.79 22.54
N GLU A 155 20.74 18.52 22.65
CA GLU A 155 21.57 17.85 21.64
C GLU A 155 20.84 17.77 20.28
N LEU A 156 19.50 17.58 20.29
CA LEU A 156 18.66 17.59 19.09
C LEU A 156 18.66 18.99 18.46
N LEU A 157 18.43 20.06 19.24
CA LEU A 157 18.44 21.44 18.75
C LEU A 157 19.80 21.82 18.13
N GLU A 158 20.91 21.47 18.80
CA GLU A 158 22.26 21.69 18.24
C GLU A 158 22.47 20.92 16.93
N THR A 159 21.95 19.68 16.86
CA THR A 159 22.02 18.87 15.63
C THR A 159 21.20 19.51 14.53
N LEU A 160 19.99 19.97 14.82
CA LEU A 160 19.15 20.65 13.85
C LEU A 160 19.78 21.96 13.37
N LEU A 161 20.40 22.76 14.24
CA LEU A 161 21.14 23.96 13.82
C LEU A 161 22.20 23.60 12.76
N ARG A 162 22.97 22.55 12.96
CA ARG A 162 23.98 22.07 11.97
C ARG A 162 23.32 21.57 10.68
N VAL A 163 22.17 20.91 10.77
CA VAL A 163 21.39 20.46 9.58
C VAL A 163 20.99 21.64 8.72
N TYR A 164 20.60 22.77 9.33
CA TYR A 164 20.21 24.00 8.63
C TYR A 164 21.38 24.93 8.26
N GLY A 165 22.61 24.49 8.54
CA GLY A 165 23.83 25.21 8.16
C GLY A 165 24.35 26.22 9.19
N TYR A 166 23.93 26.13 10.44
CA TYR A 166 24.37 26.98 11.54
C TYR A 166 25.36 26.21 12.42
N TYR A 167 26.63 26.21 12.05
CA TYR A 167 27.69 25.43 12.70
C TYR A 167 28.27 26.09 13.96
N GLU A 168 28.05 27.38 14.15
CA GLU A 168 28.42 28.14 15.35
C GLU A 168 27.22 28.46 16.24
N GLY A 169 26.08 27.78 15.97
CA GLY A 169 24.89 27.95 16.76
C GLY A 169 25.07 27.38 18.18
N GLU A 170 24.49 28.06 19.16
CA GLU A 170 24.52 27.70 20.58
C GLU A 170 23.10 27.56 21.10
N VAL A 171 22.88 26.58 21.97
CA VAL A 171 21.60 26.37 22.66
C VAL A 171 21.82 26.48 24.15
N ILE A 172 21.10 27.40 24.78
CA ILE A 172 21.18 27.60 26.25
C ILE A 172 19.91 27.03 26.89
N ARG A 173 20.10 25.99 27.69
CA ARG A 173 18.99 25.34 28.40
C ARG A 173 18.78 25.95 29.79
N THR A 174 17.55 26.33 30.10
CA THR A 174 17.13 26.78 31.44
C THR A 174 15.93 25.93 31.92
N ILE A 175 16.04 25.39 33.12
CA ILE A 175 14.94 24.64 33.75
C ILE A 175 14.44 25.44 34.95
N GLY A 176 13.14 25.71 35.02
CA GLY A 176 12.55 26.52 36.08
C GLY A 176 11.08 26.17 36.34
N THR A 177 10.52 26.79 37.35
CA THR A 177 9.08 26.73 37.64
C THR A 177 8.44 28.08 37.26
N ARG A 178 7.19 28.09 36.86
CA ARG A 178 6.44 29.29 36.48
C ARG A 178 6.41 30.30 37.65
N ARG A 179 6.55 31.61 37.42
CA ARG A 179 6.55 32.65 38.41
C ARG A 179 5.25 32.63 39.25
N ALA A 180 5.38 32.77 40.58
CA ALA A 180 4.27 33.00 41.51
C ALA A 180 3.62 34.36 41.19
N GLY A 181 2.48 34.39 40.52
CA GLY A 181 1.75 35.60 40.13
C GLY A 181 0.83 35.42 38.94
N GLU A 182 1.07 34.47 38.10
CA GLU A 182 0.19 34.01 37.05
C GLU A 182 -0.43 32.69 37.47
N ASP A 183 -1.70 32.66 37.77
CA ASP A 183 -2.54 31.60 38.32
C ASP A 183 -1.78 30.53 39.15
N SER A 184 -1.87 30.64 40.45
CA SER A 184 -1.12 29.91 41.48
C SER A 184 -1.39 28.40 41.58
N ALA A 185 -2.01 27.79 40.60
CA ALA A 185 -2.36 26.36 40.56
C ALA A 185 -1.36 25.47 39.80
N ASP A 186 -0.59 26.01 38.89
CA ASP A 186 0.30 25.21 38.01
C ASP A 186 1.77 25.44 38.35
N ARG A 187 2.34 24.59 39.22
CA ARG A 187 3.75 24.59 39.61
C ARG A 187 4.59 23.58 38.82
N ARG A 188 4.15 23.20 37.62
CA ARG A 188 4.89 22.22 36.83
C ARG A 188 6.22 22.80 36.38
N PRO A 189 7.30 21.98 36.36
CA PRO A 189 8.57 22.41 35.85
C PRO A 189 8.48 22.66 34.32
N ARG A 190 9.20 23.70 33.85
CA ARG A 190 9.29 24.06 32.42
C ARG A 190 10.73 24.09 31.99
N VAL A 191 10.96 23.73 30.74
CA VAL A 191 12.25 23.88 30.06
C VAL A 191 12.14 25.00 29.05
N ARG A 192 13.13 25.86 29.07
CA ARG A 192 13.33 26.88 28.04
C ARG A 192 14.66 26.63 27.36
N PHE A 193 14.66 26.61 26.04
CA PHE A 193 15.84 26.62 25.20
C PHE A 193 15.94 27.96 24.48
N ASP A 194 17.03 28.68 24.73
CA ASP A 194 17.37 29.89 24.00
C ASP A 194 18.32 29.53 22.89
N VAL A 195 17.83 29.62 21.65
CA VAL A 195 18.53 29.19 20.44
C VAL A 195 19.18 30.39 19.79
N ILE A 196 20.52 30.39 19.71
CA ILE A 196 21.35 31.44 19.09
C ILE A 196 21.95 30.85 17.82
N PRO A 197 21.35 31.11 16.62
CA PRO A 197 21.76 30.39 15.40
C PRO A 197 23.16 30.72 14.92
N GLY A 198 23.69 31.93 15.18
CA GLY A 198 24.95 32.37 14.63
C GLY A 198 24.91 32.70 13.14
N ALA A 199 26.05 32.60 12.47
CA ALA A 199 26.11 32.83 11.02
C ALA A 199 25.69 31.57 10.26
N ARG A 200 24.91 31.76 9.15
CA ARG A 200 24.52 30.67 8.27
C ARG A 200 25.62 30.43 7.23
N TYR A 201 26.05 29.19 7.12
CA TYR A 201 27.14 28.78 6.22
C TYR A 201 26.64 28.59 4.79
N THR A 202 27.53 28.80 3.82
CA THR A 202 27.26 28.55 2.39
C THR A 202 28.23 27.51 1.83
N TYR A 203 27.85 26.90 0.67
CA TYR A 203 28.77 26.01 -0.02
C TYR A 203 29.93 26.82 -0.62
N GLY A 204 31.17 26.45 -0.26
CA GLY A 204 32.41 27.01 -0.79
C GLY A 204 32.84 26.33 -2.09
N ALA A 205 33.38 25.11 -2.00
CA ALA A 205 33.72 24.29 -3.15
C ALA A 205 32.80 23.06 -3.22
N ILE A 206 32.58 22.57 -4.43
CA ILE A 206 31.82 21.34 -4.67
C ILE A 206 32.61 20.48 -5.63
N ASP A 207 33.09 19.33 -5.16
CA ASP A 207 33.81 18.34 -5.94
C ASP A 207 32.96 17.07 -6.10
N LEU A 208 32.60 16.75 -7.34
CA LEU A 208 31.83 15.55 -7.71
C LEU A 208 32.72 14.47 -8.38
N GLY A 209 34.04 14.56 -8.20
CA GLY A 209 34.99 13.57 -8.72
C GLY A 209 34.95 13.43 -10.24
N ASP A 210 34.79 12.20 -10.72
CA ASP A 210 34.83 11.86 -12.16
C ASP A 210 33.53 12.10 -12.92
N LEU A 211 32.53 12.80 -12.36
CA LEU A 211 31.25 13.04 -13.01
C LEU A 211 31.40 13.68 -14.39
N ASP A 212 32.39 14.56 -14.57
CA ASP A 212 32.66 15.23 -15.84
C ASP A 212 33.15 14.29 -16.96
N THR A 213 33.54 13.05 -16.62
CA THR A 213 33.88 12.02 -17.61
C THR A 213 32.67 11.36 -18.25
N ALA A 214 31.48 11.58 -17.69
CA ALA A 214 30.22 11.05 -18.25
C ALA A 214 29.86 11.74 -19.58
N VAL A 215 29.36 10.96 -20.55
CA VAL A 215 28.95 11.47 -21.87
C VAL A 215 27.90 12.60 -21.77
N ASP A 216 27.03 12.53 -20.79
CA ASP A 216 25.97 13.51 -20.50
C ASP A 216 26.17 14.23 -19.15
N ALA A 217 27.41 14.47 -18.77
CA ALA A 217 27.81 15.14 -17.53
C ALA A 217 26.99 16.40 -17.24
N GLY A 218 26.71 17.22 -18.27
CA GLY A 218 25.92 18.44 -18.11
C GLY A 218 24.48 18.19 -17.64
N THR A 219 23.84 17.11 -18.13
CA THR A 219 22.49 16.73 -17.71
C THR A 219 22.51 16.11 -16.31
N LEU A 220 23.48 15.26 -16.02
CA LEU A 220 23.67 14.65 -14.72
C LEU A 220 23.95 15.71 -13.66
N ARG A 221 24.79 16.70 -13.98
CA ARG A 221 25.08 17.83 -13.07
C ARG A 221 23.82 18.64 -12.73
N GLN A 222 22.87 18.78 -13.66
CA GLN A 222 21.60 19.45 -13.41
C GLN A 222 20.69 18.68 -12.43
N SER A 223 20.87 17.37 -12.30
CA SER A 223 20.11 16.57 -11.32
C SER A 223 20.66 16.71 -9.89
N PHE A 224 21.83 17.32 -9.74
CA PHE A 224 22.44 17.70 -8.46
C PHE A 224 22.41 19.24 -8.34
N ASP A 225 21.30 19.77 -7.84
CA ASP A 225 21.00 21.20 -7.83
C ASP A 225 21.54 21.89 -6.56
N ILE A 226 22.85 21.71 -6.29
CA ILE A 226 23.57 22.50 -5.28
C ILE A 226 24.66 23.29 -6.02
N LYS A 227 24.77 24.58 -5.70
CA LYS A 227 25.72 25.52 -6.30
C LYS A 227 26.56 26.16 -5.24
N VAL A 228 27.76 26.55 -5.63
CA VAL A 228 28.65 27.40 -4.80
C VAL A 228 27.92 28.68 -4.42
N GLY A 229 27.89 29.02 -3.14
CA GLY A 229 27.22 30.19 -2.58
C GLY A 229 25.78 29.92 -2.11
N ASP A 230 25.17 28.74 -2.42
CA ASP A 230 23.88 28.35 -1.83
C ASP A 230 24.08 28.14 -0.31
N TYR A 231 23.02 28.34 0.46
CA TYR A 231 23.06 28.05 1.90
C TYR A 231 23.20 26.54 2.15
N LEU A 232 24.08 26.23 3.09
CA LEU A 232 24.39 24.86 3.46
C LEU A 232 23.21 24.27 4.22
N GLN A 233 22.77 23.10 3.78
CA GLN A 233 21.72 22.32 4.41
C GLN A 233 21.98 20.83 4.17
N SER A 234 22.17 20.07 5.25
CA SER A 234 22.57 18.67 5.16
C SER A 234 21.53 17.80 4.47
N ASP A 235 20.24 18.02 4.70
CA ASP A 235 19.14 17.28 4.04
C ASP A 235 19.15 17.49 2.52
N THR A 236 19.55 18.67 2.07
CA THR A 236 19.69 18.97 0.64
C THR A 236 20.78 18.11 0.02
N ILE A 237 21.92 17.91 0.70
CA ILE A 237 23.01 17.05 0.21
C ILE A 237 22.48 15.63 -0.01
N VAL A 238 21.79 15.07 0.99
CA VAL A 238 21.22 13.71 0.91
C VAL A 238 20.20 13.60 -0.23
N THR A 239 19.31 14.59 -0.34
CA THR A 239 18.31 14.65 -1.40
C THR A 239 18.93 14.72 -2.78
N GLN A 240 19.91 15.58 -2.97
CA GLN A 240 20.59 15.77 -4.25
C GLN A 240 21.48 14.59 -4.61
N ARG A 241 22.15 13.95 -3.65
CA ARG A 241 22.84 12.66 -3.87
C ARG A 241 21.88 11.60 -4.40
N PHE A 242 20.70 11.47 -3.80
CA PHE A 242 19.67 10.53 -4.26
C PHE A 242 19.14 10.87 -5.66
N ASN A 243 18.96 12.15 -5.98
CA ASN A 243 18.55 12.60 -7.30
C ASN A 243 19.60 12.28 -8.36
N LEU A 244 20.89 12.49 -8.05
CA LEU A 244 22.00 12.17 -8.94
C LEU A 244 22.13 10.64 -9.13
N ASP A 245 22.05 9.85 -8.07
CA ASP A 245 22.06 8.37 -8.15
C ASP A 245 20.90 7.85 -9.02
N ARG A 246 19.71 8.42 -8.83
CA ARG A 246 18.56 8.10 -9.69
C ARG A 246 18.84 8.49 -11.15
N ALA A 247 19.35 9.68 -11.40
CA ALA A 247 19.63 10.14 -12.75
C ALA A 247 20.66 9.23 -13.45
N LEU A 248 21.73 8.85 -12.77
CA LEU A 248 22.70 7.87 -13.27
C LEU A 248 22.03 6.53 -13.59
N GLY A 249 21.26 5.98 -12.64
CA GLY A 249 20.55 4.73 -12.84
C GLY A 249 19.52 4.74 -13.97
N GLU A 250 18.93 5.89 -14.30
CA GLU A 250 17.92 6.01 -15.37
C GLU A 250 18.51 6.39 -16.74
N THR A 251 19.79 6.75 -16.82
CA THR A 251 20.45 7.21 -18.03
C THR A 251 21.52 6.28 -18.59
N GLY A 252 21.58 5.06 -18.06
CA GLY A 252 22.45 4.01 -18.62
C GLY A 252 23.62 3.61 -17.74
N TYR A 253 23.87 4.26 -16.62
CA TYR A 253 25.03 3.99 -15.78
C TYR A 253 24.74 2.88 -14.75
N ALA A 254 24.75 1.63 -15.22
CA ALA A 254 24.39 0.45 -14.43
C ALA A 254 25.28 0.24 -13.20
N PHE A 255 26.55 0.62 -13.29
CA PHE A 255 27.58 0.38 -12.27
C PHE A 255 28.14 1.66 -11.68
N ALA A 256 27.43 2.78 -11.81
CA ALA A 256 27.87 4.03 -11.19
C ALA A 256 27.98 3.87 -9.67
N GLU A 257 29.02 4.47 -9.12
CA GLU A 257 29.27 4.54 -7.68
C GLU A 257 29.29 5.99 -7.23
N ILE A 258 28.67 6.27 -6.10
CA ILE A 258 28.69 7.57 -5.44
C ILE A 258 29.16 7.34 -4.01
N ASP A 259 30.30 7.90 -3.66
CA ASP A 259 30.82 7.82 -2.31
C ASP A 259 29.93 8.59 -1.32
N GLU A 260 30.15 8.38 -0.03
CA GLU A 260 29.48 9.19 0.98
C GLU A 260 29.96 10.64 0.89
N PRO A 261 29.05 11.61 1.07
CA PRO A 261 29.45 13.02 1.02
C PRO A 261 30.27 13.39 2.24
N GLU A 262 31.39 14.01 2.01
CA GLU A 262 32.26 14.63 3.03
C GLU A 262 32.10 16.14 2.99
N LEU A 263 31.84 16.76 4.13
CA LEU A 263 31.64 18.19 4.27
C LEU A 263 32.70 18.76 5.21
N LEU A 264 33.64 19.53 4.67
CA LEU A 264 34.67 20.21 5.44
C LEU A 264 34.20 21.63 5.78
N ILE A 265 33.99 21.92 7.05
CA ILE A 265 33.54 23.21 7.53
C ILE A 265 34.75 24.13 7.80
N ASP A 266 34.72 25.32 7.20
CA ASP A 266 35.69 26.39 7.39
C ASP A 266 35.02 27.58 8.12
N HIS A 267 35.32 27.71 9.40
CA HIS A 267 34.74 28.74 10.26
C HIS A 267 35.24 30.15 9.90
N GLU A 268 36.46 30.30 9.34
CA GLU A 268 37.00 31.62 8.95
C GLU A 268 36.29 32.17 7.71
N ARG A 269 35.95 31.28 6.75
CA ARG A 269 35.20 31.65 5.53
C ARG A 269 33.69 31.62 5.69
N VAL A 270 33.16 31.04 6.77
CA VAL A 270 31.74 30.74 6.97
C VAL A 270 31.20 29.88 5.80
N GLN A 271 31.96 28.88 5.41
CA GLN A 271 31.69 28.03 4.26
C GLN A 271 31.92 26.54 4.57
N GLY A 272 31.24 25.68 3.83
CA GLY A 272 31.51 24.26 3.81
C GLY A 272 31.89 23.78 2.41
N ASP A 273 33.03 23.11 2.30
CA ASP A 273 33.46 22.48 1.05
C ASP A 273 32.94 21.06 0.99
N LEU A 274 32.14 20.76 -0.04
CA LEU A 274 31.51 19.46 -0.24
C LEU A 274 32.32 18.62 -1.23
N THR A 275 32.75 17.45 -0.81
CA THR A 275 33.38 16.43 -1.65
C THR A 275 32.51 15.17 -1.70
N MET A 276 32.17 14.74 -2.89
CA MET A 276 31.40 13.52 -3.12
C MET A 276 31.84 12.89 -4.44
N HIS A 277 32.74 11.93 -4.38
CA HIS A 277 33.27 11.32 -5.59
C HIS A 277 32.26 10.45 -6.30
N VAL A 278 31.97 10.79 -7.54
CA VAL A 278 31.08 10.06 -8.45
C VAL A 278 31.93 9.38 -9.51
N ARG A 279 31.78 8.07 -9.65
CA ARG A 279 32.42 7.26 -10.69
C ARG A 279 31.36 6.68 -11.62
N PRO A 280 31.10 7.28 -12.80
CA PRO A 280 30.03 6.83 -13.71
C PRO A 280 30.27 5.44 -14.31
N LYS A 281 31.52 5.03 -14.56
CA LYS A 281 31.93 3.73 -15.13
C LYS A 281 31.36 3.42 -16.53
N GLY A 282 30.85 4.44 -17.25
CA GLY A 282 30.32 4.33 -18.60
C GLY A 282 28.87 3.89 -18.71
N LYS A 283 28.31 4.04 -19.91
CA LYS A 283 26.91 3.69 -20.23
C LYS A 283 26.77 2.26 -20.70
N TYR A 284 25.59 1.69 -20.45
CA TYR A 284 25.23 0.33 -20.83
C TYR A 284 23.84 0.28 -21.48
N VAL A 285 23.65 -0.73 -22.30
CA VAL A 285 22.35 -1.16 -22.84
C VAL A 285 22.02 -2.56 -22.31
N PHE A 286 20.73 -2.87 -22.25
CA PHE A 286 20.26 -4.21 -21.90
C PHE A 286 20.67 -5.23 -22.96
N GLY A 287 21.11 -6.39 -22.53
CA GLY A 287 21.32 -7.59 -23.32
C GLY A 287 20.30 -8.67 -22.94
N ASP A 288 20.76 -9.91 -22.89
CA ASP A 288 19.93 -11.07 -22.60
C ASP A 288 19.56 -11.16 -21.10
N VAL A 289 18.40 -11.80 -20.83
CA VAL A 289 18.01 -12.23 -19.49
C VAL A 289 18.46 -13.67 -19.29
N VAL A 290 19.19 -13.91 -18.22
CA VAL A 290 19.76 -15.22 -17.88
C VAL A 290 19.08 -15.73 -16.60
N SER A 291 18.60 -16.96 -16.63
CA SER A 291 17.92 -17.60 -15.50
C SER A 291 18.85 -18.62 -14.83
N ASN A 292 18.85 -18.69 -13.52
CA ASN A 292 19.50 -19.79 -12.78
C ASN A 292 18.69 -21.10 -12.84
N ASP A 293 17.44 -21.09 -13.33
CA ASP A 293 16.56 -22.26 -13.43
C ASP A 293 15.79 -22.27 -14.76
N GLU A 294 16.51 -22.63 -15.83
CA GLU A 294 16.02 -22.66 -17.20
C GLU A 294 14.85 -23.64 -17.43
N GLU A 295 14.72 -24.69 -16.62
CA GLU A 295 13.61 -25.65 -16.73
C GLU A 295 12.32 -25.12 -16.11
N PHE A 296 12.42 -24.25 -15.11
CA PHE A 296 11.30 -23.71 -14.37
C PHE A 296 10.77 -22.41 -14.97
N LEU A 297 11.62 -21.40 -15.09
CA LEU A 297 11.38 -20.12 -15.76
C LEU A 297 12.59 -19.74 -16.58
N SER A 298 12.59 -20.08 -17.86
CA SER A 298 13.73 -19.84 -18.75
C SER A 298 14.00 -18.35 -18.97
N GLY A 299 15.24 -17.99 -19.23
CA GLY A 299 15.64 -16.63 -19.58
C GLY A 299 14.83 -16.05 -20.73
N ARG A 300 14.46 -16.86 -21.74
CA ARG A 300 13.55 -16.45 -22.82
C ARG A 300 12.17 -16.09 -22.31
N HIS A 301 11.62 -16.83 -21.34
CA HIS A 301 10.32 -16.51 -20.75
C HIS A 301 10.40 -15.25 -19.90
N LEU A 302 11.46 -15.10 -19.10
CA LEU A 302 11.71 -13.89 -18.30
C LEU A 302 11.88 -12.65 -19.20
N ALA A 303 12.53 -12.77 -20.36
CA ALA A 303 12.58 -11.70 -21.36
C ALA A 303 11.18 -11.31 -21.88
N THR A 304 10.23 -12.26 -21.96
CA THR A 304 8.83 -11.93 -22.31
C THR A 304 8.14 -11.09 -21.20
N ILE A 305 8.55 -11.25 -19.94
CA ILE A 305 8.05 -10.50 -18.79
C ILE A 305 8.73 -9.12 -18.70
N ALA A 306 9.98 -9.00 -19.16
CA ALA A 306 10.74 -7.76 -19.15
C ALA A 306 10.06 -6.63 -19.95
N ARG A 307 10.36 -5.38 -19.61
CA ARG A 307 9.90 -4.17 -20.30
C ARG A 307 11.02 -3.50 -21.10
N PHE A 308 12.02 -4.27 -21.48
CA PHE A 308 13.11 -3.83 -22.34
C PHE A 308 13.36 -4.89 -23.41
N ASP A 309 13.88 -4.43 -24.52
CA ASP A 309 14.44 -5.28 -25.56
C ASP A 309 15.98 -5.16 -25.51
N PRO A 310 16.74 -6.20 -25.97
CA PRO A 310 18.19 -6.09 -26.12
C PRO A 310 18.57 -4.88 -26.99
N GLY A 311 19.47 -4.02 -26.46
CA GLY A 311 19.88 -2.77 -27.09
C GLY A 311 19.20 -1.52 -26.54
N ASP A 312 18.15 -1.64 -25.75
CA ASP A 312 17.57 -0.51 -25.03
C ASP A 312 18.53 0.01 -23.96
N VAL A 313 18.53 1.33 -23.74
CA VAL A 313 19.36 1.95 -22.68
C VAL A 313 18.99 1.36 -21.32
N TYR A 314 20.01 0.93 -20.57
CA TYR A 314 19.78 0.43 -19.21
C TYR A 314 19.10 1.48 -18.32
N LYS A 315 18.14 1.01 -17.52
CA LYS A 315 17.45 1.80 -16.51
C LYS A 315 17.21 0.95 -15.28
N ARG A 316 17.66 1.43 -14.13
CA ARG A 316 17.47 0.76 -12.84
C ARG A 316 15.99 0.55 -12.49
N SER A 317 15.13 1.50 -12.88
CA SER A 317 13.68 1.35 -12.68
C SER A 317 13.11 0.16 -13.46
N ILE A 318 13.63 -0.15 -14.65
CA ILE A 318 13.21 -1.29 -15.49
C ILE A 318 13.75 -2.62 -14.93
N GLU A 319 14.97 -2.65 -14.39
CA GLU A 319 15.49 -3.79 -13.64
C GLU A 319 14.63 -4.12 -12.42
N LEU A 320 14.32 -3.12 -11.61
CA LEU A 320 13.41 -3.26 -10.45
C LEU A 320 12.00 -3.69 -10.87
N ASP A 321 11.51 -3.20 -12.03
CA ASP A 321 10.23 -3.64 -12.59
C ASP A 321 10.25 -5.12 -12.98
N LEU A 322 11.35 -5.62 -13.57
CA LEU A 322 11.50 -7.05 -13.87
C LEU A 322 11.44 -7.89 -12.60
N ARG A 323 12.17 -7.50 -11.55
CA ARG A 323 12.11 -8.18 -10.25
C ARG A 323 10.70 -8.23 -9.67
N ARG A 324 9.99 -7.09 -9.66
CA ARG A 324 8.59 -7.01 -9.20
C ARG A 324 7.65 -7.87 -10.03
N ALA A 325 7.86 -7.90 -11.34
CA ALA A 325 7.03 -8.69 -12.26
C ALA A 325 7.22 -10.20 -12.04
N ILE A 326 8.45 -10.66 -11.79
CA ILE A 326 8.74 -12.06 -11.48
C ILE A 326 8.12 -12.42 -10.11
N THR A 327 8.29 -11.57 -9.10
CA THR A 327 7.65 -11.77 -7.77
C THR A 327 6.12 -11.87 -7.90
N ALA A 328 5.51 -11.04 -8.75
CA ALA A 328 4.06 -11.01 -8.97
C ALA A 328 3.51 -12.30 -9.61
N THR A 329 4.35 -13.14 -10.22
CA THR A 329 3.94 -14.47 -10.72
C THR A 329 3.54 -15.40 -9.58
N SER A 330 4.01 -15.15 -8.35
CA SER A 330 3.86 -16.01 -7.17
C SER A 330 4.42 -17.43 -7.36
N LEU A 331 5.34 -17.61 -8.31
CA LEU A 331 6.03 -18.88 -8.57
C LEU A 331 7.36 -19.00 -7.82
N VAL A 332 7.88 -17.86 -7.37
CA VAL A 332 9.16 -17.77 -6.67
C VAL A 332 8.94 -17.27 -5.23
N SER A 333 9.72 -17.79 -4.29
CA SER A 333 9.76 -17.31 -2.90
C SER A 333 10.70 -16.13 -2.76
N THR A 334 11.87 -16.22 -3.39
CA THR A 334 12.86 -15.16 -3.48
C THR A 334 13.24 -14.94 -4.93
N VAL A 335 13.57 -13.70 -5.27
CA VAL A 335 14.11 -13.34 -6.58
C VAL A 335 15.06 -12.17 -6.42
N ASP A 336 16.24 -12.34 -6.99
CA ASP A 336 17.23 -11.30 -7.16
C ASP A 336 17.50 -11.11 -8.65
N VAL A 337 17.64 -9.85 -9.07
CA VAL A 337 17.91 -9.46 -10.45
C VAL A 337 19.09 -8.52 -10.41
N GLN A 338 20.16 -8.87 -11.07
CA GLN A 338 21.41 -8.09 -11.09
C GLN A 338 21.91 -7.88 -12.51
N ALA A 339 22.37 -6.68 -12.80
CA ALA A 339 23.08 -6.38 -14.03
C ALA A 339 24.50 -6.97 -13.97
N ARG A 340 24.87 -7.77 -14.95
CA ARG A 340 26.23 -8.31 -15.10
C ARG A 340 26.84 -7.79 -16.41
N GLU A 341 28.03 -7.22 -16.34
CA GLU A 341 28.75 -6.77 -17.52
C GLU A 341 29.10 -7.93 -18.46
N VAL A 342 28.72 -7.82 -19.72
CA VAL A 342 29.05 -8.75 -20.79
C VAL A 342 30.07 -8.14 -21.76
N VAL A 343 29.84 -6.87 -22.12
CA VAL A 343 30.73 -6.09 -22.98
C VAL A 343 30.99 -4.75 -22.26
N PRO A 344 32.26 -4.42 -21.96
CA PRO A 344 32.57 -3.13 -21.37
C PRO A 344 32.36 -1.97 -22.36
N PRO A 345 32.01 -0.76 -21.89
CA PRO A 345 31.85 0.41 -22.72
C PRO A 345 33.20 0.81 -23.34
N ARG A 346 33.17 1.44 -24.54
CA ARG A 346 34.37 1.89 -25.25
C ARG A 346 34.17 3.30 -25.80
N GLY A 347 34.74 4.27 -25.14
CA GLY A 347 34.52 5.69 -25.51
C GLY A 347 33.03 6.01 -25.41
N ASP A 348 32.45 6.49 -26.50
CA ASP A 348 31.00 6.82 -26.56
C ASP A 348 30.11 5.60 -26.86
N GLU A 349 30.68 4.43 -27.17
CA GLU A 349 29.90 3.20 -27.43
C GLU A 349 29.49 2.58 -26.07
N PRO A 350 28.17 2.37 -25.85
CA PRO A 350 27.71 1.77 -24.62
C PRO A 350 28.13 0.30 -24.50
N GLY A 351 28.42 -0.13 -23.29
CA GLY A 351 28.61 -1.54 -22.97
C GLY A 351 27.29 -2.29 -22.99
N VAL A 352 27.34 -3.61 -22.80
CA VAL A 352 26.17 -4.48 -22.74
C VAL A 352 26.12 -5.18 -21.38
N VAL A 353 24.95 -5.15 -20.72
CA VAL A 353 24.70 -5.90 -19.49
C VAL A 353 23.73 -7.05 -19.75
N ALA A 354 24.03 -8.24 -19.22
CA ALA A 354 23.05 -9.29 -19.07
C ALA A 354 22.32 -9.09 -17.72
N MET A 355 21.02 -9.40 -17.71
CA MET A 355 20.23 -9.42 -16.50
C MET A 355 20.22 -10.81 -15.92
N ASP A 356 21.06 -11.06 -14.91
CA ASP A 356 21.12 -12.34 -14.23
C ASP A 356 19.99 -12.41 -13.19
N VAL A 357 19.14 -13.42 -13.34
CA VAL A 357 17.99 -13.65 -12.45
C VAL A 357 18.27 -14.90 -11.63
N THR A 358 18.44 -14.71 -10.33
CA THR A 358 18.56 -15.78 -9.35
C THR A 358 17.25 -15.89 -8.60
N MET A 359 16.66 -17.09 -8.59
CA MET A 359 15.36 -17.30 -7.98
C MET A 359 15.28 -18.64 -7.25
N GLU A 360 14.41 -18.70 -6.24
CA GLU A 360 14.03 -19.93 -5.54
C GLU A 360 12.55 -20.21 -5.79
N ARG A 361 12.22 -21.50 -5.97
CA ARG A 361 10.86 -21.93 -6.26
C ARG A 361 9.97 -21.80 -5.03
N ALA A 362 8.81 -21.14 -5.16
CA ALA A 362 7.77 -21.14 -4.13
C ALA A 362 7.01 -22.48 -4.09
N LYS A 363 6.24 -22.70 -3.02
CA LYS A 363 5.25 -23.80 -2.97
C LYS A 363 4.17 -23.55 -4.02
N LEU A 364 4.02 -24.45 -4.98
CA LEU A 364 3.16 -24.26 -6.15
C LEU A 364 1.68 -24.59 -5.91
N ARG A 365 1.33 -25.24 -4.81
CA ARG A 365 -0.03 -25.67 -4.50
C ARG A 365 -0.65 -24.77 -3.44
N THR A 366 -1.90 -24.38 -3.67
CA THR A 366 -2.68 -23.56 -2.74
C THR A 366 -4.05 -24.20 -2.54
N ILE A 367 -4.49 -24.30 -1.30
CA ILE A 367 -5.87 -24.60 -0.93
C ILE A 367 -6.43 -23.33 -0.32
N SER A 368 -7.60 -22.92 -0.78
CA SER A 368 -8.29 -21.76 -0.21
C SER A 368 -9.75 -22.08 0.06
N GLY A 369 -10.27 -21.51 1.14
CA GLY A 369 -11.66 -21.55 1.52
C GLY A 369 -12.17 -20.15 1.83
N ALA A 370 -13.43 -19.90 1.55
CA ALA A 370 -14.09 -18.66 1.91
C ALA A 370 -15.52 -18.93 2.36
N VAL A 371 -15.97 -18.18 3.34
CA VAL A 371 -17.36 -18.13 3.81
C VAL A 371 -17.85 -16.72 3.61
N GLY A 372 -18.97 -16.53 2.97
CA GLY A 372 -19.56 -15.22 2.72
C GLY A 372 -21.05 -15.20 2.96
N TYR A 373 -21.55 -14.03 3.22
CA TYR A 373 -22.99 -13.73 3.25
C TYR A 373 -23.22 -12.42 2.50
N GLY A 374 -24.18 -12.45 1.58
CA GLY A 374 -24.69 -11.27 0.89
C GLY A 374 -26.22 -11.22 0.99
N SER A 375 -26.78 -10.03 1.14
CA SER A 375 -28.24 -9.86 1.20
C SER A 375 -28.96 -10.38 -0.07
N GLU A 376 -28.25 -10.39 -1.18
CA GLU A 376 -28.77 -10.82 -2.50
C GLU A 376 -28.42 -12.26 -2.82
N GLU A 377 -27.23 -12.74 -2.41
CA GLU A 377 -26.70 -14.06 -2.73
C GLU A 377 -26.97 -15.11 -1.64
N GLY A 378 -27.28 -14.68 -0.42
CA GLY A 378 -27.42 -15.55 0.75
C GLY A 378 -26.07 -16.01 1.30
N ILE A 379 -26.07 -17.17 1.97
CA ILE A 379 -24.85 -17.80 2.49
C ILE A 379 -24.12 -18.51 1.35
N ARG A 380 -22.80 -18.38 1.31
CA ARG A 380 -21.94 -18.98 0.29
C ARG A 380 -20.67 -19.55 0.94
N LEU A 381 -20.39 -20.80 0.66
CA LEU A 381 -19.16 -21.50 0.99
C LEU A 381 -18.40 -21.76 -0.32
N GLN A 382 -17.14 -21.41 -0.34
CA GLN A 382 -16.28 -21.65 -1.49
C GLN A 382 -15.03 -22.41 -1.06
N ALA A 383 -14.62 -23.39 -1.86
CA ALA A 383 -13.34 -24.06 -1.72
C ALA A 383 -12.65 -24.10 -3.08
N SER A 384 -11.33 -23.98 -3.08
CA SER A 384 -10.54 -24.18 -4.29
C SER A 384 -9.19 -24.80 -3.99
N TRP A 385 -8.71 -25.58 -4.95
CA TRP A 385 -7.35 -26.07 -5.02
C TRP A 385 -6.73 -25.55 -6.31
N GLU A 386 -5.49 -25.08 -6.22
CA GLU A 386 -4.77 -24.54 -7.36
C GLU A 386 -3.33 -25.06 -7.39
N HIS A 387 -2.86 -25.45 -8.57
CA HIS A 387 -1.44 -25.66 -8.85
C HIS A 387 -1.00 -24.56 -9.82
N ARG A 388 -0.12 -23.64 -9.34
CA ARG A 388 0.20 -22.39 -10.04
C ARG A 388 1.05 -22.55 -11.30
N ASN A 389 1.75 -23.68 -11.46
CA ASN A 389 2.59 -23.96 -12.63
C ASN A 389 2.50 -25.45 -13.03
N LEU A 390 1.29 -25.97 -13.20
CA LEU A 390 1.07 -27.36 -13.63
C LEU A 390 1.50 -27.54 -15.10
N PHE A 391 1.37 -26.49 -15.90
CA PHE A 391 1.76 -26.44 -17.31
C PHE A 391 2.79 -25.34 -17.54
N PRO A 392 4.09 -25.59 -17.27
CA PRO A 392 5.14 -24.57 -17.41
C PRO A 392 5.24 -23.95 -18.81
N PRO A 393 5.67 -22.67 -18.93
CA PRO A 393 5.80 -21.71 -17.84
C PRO A 393 4.45 -21.03 -17.51
N GLU A 394 4.21 -20.72 -16.25
CA GLU A 394 3.06 -19.96 -15.72
C GLU A 394 1.66 -20.49 -16.09
N GLY A 395 1.56 -21.78 -16.42
CA GLY A 395 0.28 -22.43 -16.66
C GLY A 395 -0.29 -23.02 -15.38
N SER A 396 -1.31 -22.41 -14.78
CA SER A 396 -1.99 -22.88 -13.58
C SER A 396 -3.24 -23.71 -13.91
N LEU A 397 -3.59 -24.61 -13.00
CA LEU A 397 -4.85 -25.31 -12.99
C LEU A 397 -5.52 -25.11 -11.63
N ARG A 398 -6.77 -24.63 -11.65
CA ARG A 398 -7.58 -24.40 -10.46
C ARG A 398 -8.85 -25.24 -10.53
N LEU A 399 -9.07 -26.03 -9.48
CA LEU A 399 -10.36 -26.68 -9.20
C LEU A 399 -11.12 -25.81 -8.20
N ARG A 400 -12.39 -25.52 -8.45
CA ARG A 400 -13.21 -24.70 -7.56
C ARG A 400 -14.59 -25.29 -7.37
N GLY A 401 -15.10 -25.15 -6.15
CA GLY A 401 -16.45 -25.49 -5.78
C GLY A 401 -17.10 -24.37 -4.98
N ILE A 402 -18.39 -24.15 -5.23
CA ILE A 402 -19.24 -23.22 -4.48
C ILE A 402 -20.47 -23.97 -4.06
N ILE A 403 -20.84 -23.84 -2.79
CA ILE A 403 -22.10 -24.31 -2.23
C ILE A 403 -22.74 -23.14 -1.52
N GLY A 404 -23.86 -22.66 -2.04
CA GLY A 404 -24.55 -21.50 -1.49
C GLY A 404 -26.06 -21.68 -1.50
N THR A 405 -26.73 -20.73 -0.89
CA THR A 405 -28.22 -20.72 -0.83
C THR A 405 -28.84 -20.59 -2.21
N ARG A 406 -28.20 -19.85 -3.12
CA ARG A 406 -28.71 -19.51 -4.46
C ARG A 406 -27.81 -19.97 -5.60
N GLU A 407 -26.57 -20.40 -5.30
CA GLU A 407 -25.60 -20.84 -6.30
C GLU A 407 -24.90 -22.10 -5.84
N GLN A 408 -24.83 -23.10 -6.72
CA GLN A 408 -23.90 -24.21 -6.63
C GLN A 408 -23.04 -24.20 -7.89
N LEU A 409 -21.74 -24.42 -7.74
CA LEU A 409 -20.82 -24.42 -8.87
C LEU A 409 -19.67 -25.42 -8.64
N ALA A 410 -19.34 -26.16 -9.69
CA ALA A 410 -18.10 -26.90 -9.77
C ALA A 410 -17.40 -26.56 -11.08
N GLY A 411 -16.11 -26.25 -11.02
CA GLY A 411 -15.39 -25.80 -12.21
C GLY A 411 -13.91 -26.08 -12.17
N VAL A 412 -13.33 -26.12 -13.39
CA VAL A 412 -11.90 -26.31 -13.65
C VAL A 412 -11.45 -25.15 -14.53
N THR A 413 -10.50 -24.38 -14.02
CA THR A 413 -9.92 -23.23 -14.72
C THR A 413 -8.47 -23.52 -15.05
N PHE A 414 -8.12 -23.47 -16.32
CA PHE A 414 -6.74 -23.35 -16.79
C PHE A 414 -6.44 -21.86 -17.01
N ARG A 415 -5.29 -21.39 -16.56
CA ARG A 415 -4.84 -20.02 -16.77
C ARG A 415 -3.35 -20.02 -17.11
N ARG A 416 -2.96 -19.29 -18.16
CA ARG A 416 -1.57 -19.08 -18.52
C ARG A 416 -1.29 -17.60 -18.61
N ASN A 417 -0.40 -17.14 -17.72
CA ASN A 417 0.02 -15.74 -17.69
C ASN A 417 1.13 -15.50 -18.71
N ASN A 418 1.32 -14.24 -19.08
CA ASN A 418 2.38 -13.73 -19.94
C ASN A 418 2.48 -14.46 -21.30
N LEU A 419 1.36 -14.98 -21.82
CA LEU A 419 1.33 -15.69 -23.10
C LEU A 419 1.47 -14.72 -24.28
N GLY A 420 2.60 -14.78 -24.96
CA GLY A 420 2.89 -13.91 -26.12
C GLY A 420 3.12 -12.44 -25.77
N GLY A 421 3.47 -12.15 -24.53
CA GLY A 421 3.83 -10.82 -24.02
C GLY A 421 3.40 -10.61 -22.59
N ARG A 422 4.05 -9.68 -21.93
CA ARG A 422 3.75 -9.33 -20.53
C ARG A 422 2.29 -8.94 -20.33
N ASP A 423 1.72 -9.43 -19.25
CA ASP A 423 0.35 -9.13 -18.78
C ASP A 423 -0.77 -9.63 -19.71
N LYS A 424 -0.44 -10.44 -20.71
CA LYS A 424 -1.43 -11.10 -21.55
C LYS A 424 -1.73 -12.48 -20.98
N VAL A 425 -3.00 -12.74 -20.75
CA VAL A 425 -3.47 -13.95 -20.03
C VAL A 425 -4.42 -14.71 -20.91
N LEU A 426 -4.14 -16.00 -21.09
CA LEU A 426 -5.11 -16.96 -21.64
C LEU A 426 -5.79 -17.69 -20.49
N THR A 427 -7.11 -17.66 -20.46
CA THR A 427 -7.93 -18.44 -19.52
C THR A 427 -8.86 -19.36 -20.27
N ALA A 428 -8.95 -20.61 -19.89
CA ALA A 428 -9.98 -21.55 -20.32
C ALA A 428 -10.66 -22.12 -19.08
N ASP A 429 -11.99 -22.09 -19.05
CA ASP A 429 -12.78 -22.50 -17.92
C ASP A 429 -13.89 -23.46 -18.34
N VAL A 430 -14.04 -24.56 -17.63
CA VAL A 430 -15.16 -25.49 -17.80
C VAL A 430 -15.85 -25.57 -16.44
N TYR A 431 -17.15 -25.31 -16.43
CA TYR A 431 -17.92 -25.39 -15.20
C TYR A 431 -19.34 -25.90 -15.40
N ALA A 432 -19.88 -26.46 -14.33
CA ALA A 432 -21.28 -26.73 -14.16
C ALA A 432 -21.81 -25.89 -12.99
N SER A 433 -22.95 -25.22 -13.16
CA SER A 433 -23.58 -24.40 -12.13
C SER A 433 -25.07 -24.57 -12.09
N SER A 434 -25.63 -24.41 -10.90
CA SER A 434 -27.08 -24.27 -10.66
C SER A 434 -27.31 -22.95 -9.93
N ILE A 435 -28.12 -22.08 -10.51
CA ILE A 435 -28.37 -20.73 -10.00
C ILE A 435 -29.88 -20.55 -9.82
N ASP A 436 -30.30 -20.09 -8.65
CA ASP A 436 -31.69 -19.76 -8.31
C ASP A 436 -31.80 -18.31 -7.85
N THR A 437 -32.32 -17.44 -8.71
CA THR A 437 -32.54 -16.01 -8.44
C THR A 437 -34.03 -15.72 -8.31
N ILE A 438 -34.41 -14.47 -8.02
CA ILE A 438 -35.80 -14.06 -8.02
C ILE A 438 -36.42 -14.01 -9.43
N ALA A 439 -35.60 -13.87 -10.47
CA ALA A 439 -36.04 -13.75 -11.86
C ALA A 439 -36.05 -15.09 -12.60
N TYR A 440 -35.09 -15.98 -12.32
CA TYR A 440 -34.96 -17.26 -13.02
C TYR A 440 -34.22 -18.31 -12.19
N ASP A 441 -34.39 -19.55 -12.55
CA ASP A 441 -33.50 -20.65 -12.20
C ASP A 441 -32.85 -21.24 -13.46
N ALA A 442 -31.58 -21.63 -13.34
CA ALA A 442 -30.78 -22.11 -14.47
C ALA A 442 -29.75 -23.17 -14.04
N ASP A 443 -29.76 -24.31 -14.75
CA ASP A 443 -28.75 -25.35 -14.64
C ASP A 443 -27.86 -25.31 -15.89
N THR A 444 -26.59 -24.94 -15.75
CA THR A 444 -25.72 -24.60 -16.87
C THR A 444 -24.47 -25.46 -16.86
N VAL A 445 -24.04 -25.92 -18.03
CA VAL A 445 -22.69 -26.43 -18.30
C VAL A 445 -22.05 -25.55 -19.37
N ALA A 446 -20.88 -25.03 -19.08
CA ALA A 446 -20.22 -24.06 -19.97
C ALA A 446 -18.74 -24.36 -20.17
N LEU A 447 -18.26 -24.00 -21.35
CA LEU A 447 -16.85 -23.84 -21.73
C LEU A 447 -16.63 -22.39 -22.13
N THR A 448 -15.70 -21.72 -21.46
CA THR A 448 -15.28 -20.36 -21.82
C THR A 448 -13.78 -20.30 -22.12
N GLY A 449 -13.41 -19.44 -23.03
CA GLY A 449 -12.02 -19.13 -23.33
C GLY A 449 -11.83 -17.63 -23.48
N THR A 450 -10.84 -17.05 -22.81
CA THR A 450 -10.53 -15.62 -22.92
C THR A 450 -9.04 -15.41 -23.15
N TYR A 451 -8.71 -14.43 -24.00
CA TYR A 451 -7.36 -13.90 -24.12
C TYR A 451 -7.43 -12.40 -23.87
N GLU A 452 -6.73 -11.97 -22.83
CA GLU A 452 -6.92 -10.61 -22.32
C GLU A 452 -5.62 -9.98 -21.78
N ARG A 453 -5.60 -8.67 -21.76
CA ARG A 453 -4.65 -7.85 -21.03
C ARG A 453 -5.40 -6.99 -20.04
N THR A 454 -5.31 -7.33 -18.76
CA THR A 454 -6.06 -6.69 -17.70
C THR A 454 -5.15 -5.96 -16.71
N SER A 455 -5.73 -5.00 -16.00
CA SER A 455 -5.11 -4.39 -14.83
C SER A 455 -5.12 -5.36 -13.65
N THR A 456 -4.07 -5.29 -12.84
CA THR A 456 -3.97 -5.96 -11.54
C THR A 456 -3.77 -4.91 -10.46
N LEU A 457 -3.97 -5.26 -9.19
CA LEU A 457 -3.73 -4.35 -8.05
C LEU A 457 -2.29 -3.82 -8.00
N LEU A 458 -1.32 -4.62 -8.48
CA LEU A 458 0.08 -4.22 -8.52
C LEU A 458 0.42 -3.37 -9.76
N PHE A 459 -0.31 -3.55 -10.86
CA PHE A 459 -0.04 -2.90 -12.14
C PHE A 459 -1.35 -2.46 -12.78
N GLN A 460 -1.82 -1.27 -12.40
CA GLN A 460 -2.95 -0.63 -13.06
C GLN A 460 -2.53 -0.15 -14.46
N LYS A 461 -3.38 -0.41 -15.46
CA LYS A 461 -3.12 -0.08 -16.87
C LYS A 461 -4.18 0.89 -17.37
N PRO A 462 -3.77 1.93 -18.09
CA PRO A 462 -4.72 2.86 -18.69
C PRO A 462 -5.59 2.22 -19.76
N LEU A 463 -5.15 1.12 -20.37
CA LEU A 463 -5.91 0.35 -21.35
C LEU A 463 -5.86 -1.15 -21.02
N ALA A 464 -7.01 -1.72 -20.71
CA ALA A 464 -7.25 -3.15 -20.62
C ALA A 464 -8.15 -3.60 -21.77
N TRP A 465 -7.97 -4.81 -22.27
CA TRP A 465 -8.80 -5.39 -23.31
C TRP A 465 -8.87 -6.91 -23.18
N GLY A 466 -9.91 -7.49 -23.71
CA GLY A 466 -10.08 -8.94 -23.78
C GLY A 466 -10.97 -9.34 -24.95
N ILE A 467 -10.65 -10.49 -25.52
CA ILE A 467 -11.50 -11.20 -26.47
C ILE A 467 -11.77 -12.58 -25.93
N GLY A 468 -12.92 -13.11 -26.21
CA GLY A 468 -13.29 -14.43 -25.71
C GLY A 468 -14.34 -15.13 -26.52
N MET A 469 -14.52 -16.40 -26.19
CA MET A 469 -15.59 -17.26 -26.68
C MET A 469 -16.24 -18.00 -25.52
N GLU A 470 -17.51 -18.30 -25.68
CA GLU A 470 -18.28 -19.09 -24.72
C GLU A 470 -19.21 -20.04 -25.46
N ILE A 471 -19.28 -21.28 -25.02
CA ILE A 471 -20.22 -22.29 -25.50
C ILE A 471 -20.88 -22.87 -24.25
N LEU A 472 -22.20 -22.85 -24.19
CA LEU A 472 -22.92 -23.40 -23.05
C LEU A 472 -24.20 -24.09 -23.46
N ALA A 473 -24.60 -25.06 -22.63
CA ALA A 473 -25.91 -25.65 -22.60
C ALA A 473 -26.54 -25.32 -21.25
N THR A 474 -27.72 -24.76 -21.26
CA THR A 474 -28.39 -24.36 -20.03
C THR A 474 -29.87 -24.72 -20.10
N ASP A 475 -30.40 -25.23 -18.99
CA ASP A 475 -31.81 -25.56 -18.81
C ASP A 475 -32.42 -24.57 -17.84
N GLU A 476 -33.26 -23.67 -18.36
CA GLU A 476 -33.69 -22.49 -17.64
C GLU A 476 -35.21 -22.33 -17.64
N ARG A 477 -35.71 -21.63 -16.66
CA ARG A 477 -37.07 -21.07 -16.65
C ARG A 477 -37.12 -19.74 -15.93
N ASN A 478 -38.05 -18.89 -16.30
CA ASN A 478 -38.43 -17.77 -15.43
C ASN A 478 -39.02 -18.33 -14.14
N ARG A 479 -38.64 -17.80 -13.01
CA ARG A 479 -39.13 -18.20 -11.70
C ARG A 479 -40.63 -17.81 -11.59
N VAL A 480 -41.42 -18.63 -10.91
CA VAL A 480 -42.81 -18.37 -10.59
C VAL A 480 -43.03 -18.63 -9.10
N ILE A 481 -43.31 -17.57 -8.33
CA ILE A 481 -43.55 -17.64 -6.89
C ILE A 481 -45.06 -17.78 -6.65
N GLY A 482 -45.45 -18.87 -5.99
CA GLY A 482 -46.85 -19.11 -5.64
C GLY A 482 -47.77 -19.57 -6.79
N GLY A 483 -47.22 -19.79 -8.00
CA GLY A 483 -47.93 -20.28 -9.16
C GLY A 483 -47.47 -21.67 -9.62
N ILE A 484 -48.03 -22.16 -10.75
CA ILE A 484 -47.56 -23.39 -11.38
C ILE A 484 -46.23 -23.13 -12.07
N PRO A 485 -45.16 -23.84 -11.72
CA PRO A 485 -43.84 -23.64 -12.37
C PRO A 485 -43.96 -23.83 -13.88
N ARG A 486 -43.43 -22.87 -14.65
CA ARG A 486 -43.32 -23.04 -16.10
C ARG A 486 -42.34 -24.17 -16.42
N PRO A 487 -42.55 -24.91 -17.51
CA PRO A 487 -41.60 -25.94 -17.94
C PRO A 487 -40.22 -25.27 -18.22
N ARG A 488 -39.15 -25.96 -17.83
CA ARG A 488 -37.82 -25.58 -18.20
C ARG A 488 -37.63 -25.62 -19.71
N GLN A 489 -36.78 -24.79 -20.23
CA GLN A 489 -36.42 -24.70 -21.63
C GLN A 489 -34.92 -24.76 -21.78
N THR A 490 -34.47 -25.70 -22.61
CA THR A 490 -33.03 -25.86 -22.86
C THR A 490 -32.58 -24.89 -23.95
N TYR A 491 -31.45 -24.21 -23.71
CA TYR A 491 -30.81 -23.33 -24.63
C TYR A 491 -29.39 -23.84 -24.89
N PHE A 492 -28.97 -23.88 -26.16
CA PHE A 492 -27.60 -24.08 -26.59
C PHE A 492 -27.08 -22.75 -27.12
N ILE A 493 -26.12 -22.14 -26.44
CA ILE A 493 -25.63 -20.80 -26.74
C ILE A 493 -24.16 -20.87 -27.10
N ALA A 494 -23.80 -20.16 -28.18
CA ALA A 494 -22.40 -19.89 -28.51
C ALA A 494 -22.22 -18.39 -28.73
N SER A 495 -21.19 -17.84 -28.13
CA SER A 495 -20.87 -16.41 -28.24
C SER A 495 -19.40 -16.18 -28.51
N LEU A 496 -19.13 -15.13 -29.24
CA LEU A 496 -17.81 -14.46 -29.30
C LEU A 496 -17.99 -13.10 -28.64
N PHE A 497 -16.99 -12.63 -27.94
CA PHE A 497 -17.11 -11.32 -27.31
C PHE A 497 -15.77 -10.58 -27.26
N GLY A 498 -15.86 -9.27 -27.21
CA GLY A 498 -14.76 -8.37 -26.96
C GLY A 498 -15.13 -7.36 -25.88
N ARG A 499 -14.17 -7.01 -25.06
CA ARG A 499 -14.28 -5.91 -24.10
C ARG A 499 -13.03 -5.04 -24.14
N ALA A 500 -13.22 -3.76 -23.89
CA ALA A 500 -12.12 -2.81 -23.72
C ALA A 500 -12.45 -1.84 -22.60
N THR A 501 -11.47 -1.53 -21.77
CA THR A 501 -11.58 -0.59 -20.66
C THR A 501 -10.47 0.44 -20.76
N ILE A 502 -10.85 1.72 -20.76
CA ILE A 502 -9.94 2.84 -20.54
C ILE A 502 -10.11 3.24 -19.08
N ASP A 503 -9.02 3.25 -18.33
CA ASP A 503 -9.02 3.53 -16.89
C ASP A 503 -7.92 4.53 -16.56
N THR A 504 -8.32 5.72 -16.13
CA THR A 504 -7.44 6.80 -15.68
C THR A 504 -7.57 7.04 -14.18
N SER A 505 -8.31 6.16 -13.47
CA SER A 505 -8.49 6.29 -12.03
C SER A 505 -7.18 6.06 -11.29
N ASP A 506 -7.04 6.72 -10.16
CA ASP A 506 -5.87 6.64 -9.27
C ASP A 506 -5.81 5.31 -8.48
N SER A 507 -6.94 4.63 -8.29
CA SER A 507 -7.04 3.34 -7.59
C SER A 507 -8.07 2.43 -8.23
N LEU A 508 -7.81 1.12 -8.22
CA LEU A 508 -8.79 0.11 -8.67
C LEU A 508 -9.88 -0.16 -7.64
N LEU A 509 -9.56 -0.07 -6.35
CA LEU A 509 -10.47 -0.44 -5.25
C LEU A 509 -11.20 0.74 -4.64
N ASP A 510 -10.52 1.87 -4.51
CA ASP A 510 -11.05 3.10 -3.92
C ASP A 510 -10.63 4.32 -4.74
N PRO A 511 -11.23 4.53 -5.93
CA PRO A 511 -10.87 5.63 -6.80
C PRO A 511 -11.35 6.97 -6.24
N THR A 512 -10.45 7.95 -6.25
CA THR A 512 -10.74 9.32 -5.81
C THR A 512 -10.71 10.35 -6.94
N ARG A 513 -10.01 10.03 -8.05
CA ARG A 513 -9.87 10.90 -9.23
C ARG A 513 -9.82 10.07 -10.51
N GLY A 514 -10.24 10.69 -11.62
CA GLY A 514 -10.16 10.10 -12.94
C GLY A 514 -11.48 9.52 -13.43
N PHE A 515 -11.42 8.73 -14.47
CA PHE A 515 -12.57 8.07 -15.06
C PHE A 515 -12.23 6.65 -15.52
N ARG A 516 -13.28 5.82 -15.60
CA ARG A 516 -13.22 4.48 -16.19
C ARG A 516 -14.32 4.35 -17.23
N LEU A 517 -13.97 3.89 -18.44
CA LEU A 517 -14.92 3.64 -19.51
C LEU A 517 -14.72 2.22 -20.03
N THR A 518 -15.76 1.39 -19.95
CA THR A 518 -15.73 0.00 -20.41
C THR A 518 -16.79 -0.22 -21.50
N GLY A 519 -16.36 -0.77 -22.61
CA GLY A 519 -17.23 -1.25 -23.68
C GLY A 519 -17.21 -2.77 -23.79
N PHE A 520 -18.35 -3.38 -24.02
CA PHE A 520 -18.53 -4.81 -24.31
C PHE A 520 -19.36 -5.00 -25.58
N LEU A 521 -18.94 -5.92 -26.44
CA LEU A 521 -19.66 -6.32 -27.63
C LEU A 521 -19.60 -7.84 -27.75
N GLY A 522 -20.74 -8.51 -27.90
CA GLY A 522 -20.83 -9.97 -27.99
C GLY A 522 -21.91 -10.42 -28.98
N PRO A 523 -21.55 -10.80 -30.22
CA PRO A 523 -22.46 -11.57 -31.07
C PRO A 523 -22.67 -12.96 -30.47
N GLU A 524 -23.93 -13.36 -30.36
CA GLU A 524 -24.38 -14.63 -29.79
C GLU A 524 -25.35 -15.33 -30.72
N THR A 525 -25.31 -16.64 -30.66
CA THR A 525 -26.33 -17.49 -31.27
C THR A 525 -26.95 -18.41 -30.21
N SER A 526 -28.26 -18.55 -30.21
CA SER A 526 -29.01 -19.38 -29.27
C SER A 526 -29.93 -20.31 -30.01
N ARG A 527 -29.92 -21.60 -29.66
CA ARG A 527 -30.84 -22.59 -30.20
C ARG A 527 -31.75 -23.10 -29.08
N THR A 528 -33.04 -22.93 -29.24
CA THR A 528 -34.06 -23.38 -28.27
C THR A 528 -35.37 -23.71 -28.96
N GLY A 529 -36.14 -24.70 -28.47
CA GLY A 529 -37.40 -25.12 -29.07
C GLY A 529 -37.32 -25.52 -30.54
N GLY A 530 -36.13 -25.95 -31.01
CA GLY A 530 -35.88 -26.29 -32.42
C GLY A 530 -35.61 -25.09 -33.34
N GLN A 531 -35.63 -23.86 -32.83
CA GLN A 531 -35.36 -22.62 -33.56
C GLN A 531 -33.98 -22.08 -33.24
N GLN A 532 -33.38 -21.39 -34.21
CA GLN A 532 -32.07 -20.72 -34.09
C GLN A 532 -32.28 -19.21 -34.09
N TYR A 533 -31.70 -18.55 -33.10
CA TYR A 533 -31.73 -17.10 -32.92
C TYR A 533 -30.32 -16.54 -32.99
N TYR A 534 -30.20 -15.34 -33.53
CA TYR A 534 -28.92 -14.57 -33.59
C TYR A 534 -29.18 -13.20 -33.00
N TYR A 535 -28.29 -12.77 -32.11
CA TYR A 535 -28.42 -11.46 -31.48
C TYR A 535 -27.04 -10.91 -31.10
N LEU A 536 -27.02 -9.61 -30.91
CA LEU A 536 -25.85 -8.86 -30.50
C LEU A 536 -26.10 -8.27 -29.11
N ARG A 537 -25.29 -8.63 -28.15
CA ARG A 537 -25.25 -7.98 -26.84
C ARG A 537 -24.20 -6.89 -26.87
N ASN A 538 -24.56 -5.69 -26.42
CA ASN A 538 -23.64 -4.57 -26.24
C ASN A 538 -23.90 -3.90 -24.90
N GLN A 539 -22.82 -3.39 -24.30
CA GLN A 539 -22.86 -2.67 -23.05
C GLN A 539 -21.76 -1.61 -23.02
N ALA A 540 -22.09 -0.48 -22.44
CA ALA A 540 -21.15 0.59 -22.13
C ALA A 540 -21.33 0.99 -20.66
N ASP A 541 -20.26 1.01 -19.91
CA ASP A 541 -20.19 1.48 -18.54
C ASP A 541 -19.21 2.67 -18.48
N ALA A 542 -19.62 3.74 -17.82
CA ALA A 542 -18.76 4.90 -17.57
C ALA A 542 -18.82 5.24 -16.08
N SER A 543 -17.68 5.43 -15.45
CA SER A 543 -17.57 5.92 -14.07
C SER A 543 -16.63 7.11 -14.05
N PHE A 544 -16.94 8.09 -13.20
CA PHE A 544 -16.17 9.32 -13.02
C PHE A 544 -15.99 9.60 -11.53
N TYR A 545 -14.80 10.03 -11.15
CA TYR A 545 -14.41 10.30 -9.77
C TYR A 545 -13.72 11.66 -9.67
N GLN A 546 -14.11 12.46 -8.69
CA GLN A 546 -13.54 13.78 -8.46
C GLN A 546 -13.44 14.08 -6.97
N SER A 547 -12.23 14.26 -6.47
CA SER A 547 -12.01 14.78 -5.12
C SER A 547 -12.44 16.26 -5.05
N VAL A 548 -13.19 16.60 -4.00
CA VAL A 548 -13.64 17.95 -3.68
C VAL A 548 -13.19 18.28 -2.25
N GLY A 549 -12.18 19.14 -2.14
CA GLY A 549 -11.50 19.37 -0.86
C GLY A 549 -10.70 18.14 -0.41
N GLN A 550 -10.40 18.05 0.87
CA GLN A 550 -9.51 17.00 1.42
C GLN A 550 -10.23 15.71 1.80
N ARG A 551 -11.55 15.73 2.00
CA ARG A 551 -12.30 14.62 2.61
C ARG A 551 -13.52 14.16 1.83
N THR A 552 -13.77 14.73 0.64
CA THR A 552 -14.97 14.41 -0.13
C THR A 552 -14.61 13.96 -1.53
N VAL A 553 -15.22 12.87 -2.00
CA VAL A 553 -15.12 12.40 -3.39
C VAL A 553 -16.53 12.32 -3.96
N ILE A 554 -16.75 12.99 -5.09
CA ILE A 554 -17.96 12.82 -5.89
C ILE A 554 -17.71 11.73 -6.90
N ALA A 555 -18.55 10.70 -6.90
CA ALA A 555 -18.50 9.59 -7.84
C ALA A 555 -19.81 9.48 -8.62
N ALA A 556 -19.69 9.33 -9.93
CA ALA A 556 -20.83 9.15 -10.82
C ALA A 556 -20.63 7.94 -11.72
N ARG A 557 -21.70 7.20 -12.00
CA ARG A 557 -21.71 6.06 -12.91
C ARG A 557 -22.90 6.12 -13.85
N ALA A 558 -22.68 5.68 -15.09
CA ALA A 558 -23.73 5.42 -16.05
C ALA A 558 -23.49 4.08 -16.74
N ARG A 559 -24.53 3.30 -16.96
CA ARG A 559 -24.51 2.06 -17.71
C ARG A 559 -25.61 2.06 -18.75
N PHE A 560 -25.26 1.61 -19.93
CA PHE A 560 -26.18 1.33 -21.02
C PHE A 560 -25.94 -0.08 -21.54
N ALA A 561 -27.00 -0.87 -21.75
CA ALA A 561 -26.91 -2.17 -22.39
C ALA A 561 -28.08 -2.42 -23.33
N SER A 562 -27.85 -3.19 -24.38
CA SER A 562 -28.87 -3.54 -25.36
C SER A 562 -28.60 -4.92 -25.97
N ILE A 563 -29.68 -5.65 -26.28
CA ILE A 563 -29.69 -6.92 -26.99
C ILE A 563 -30.51 -6.76 -28.26
N GLN A 564 -29.88 -6.89 -29.41
CA GLN A 564 -30.49 -6.64 -30.72
C GLN A 564 -30.50 -7.92 -31.59
N GLY A 565 -31.52 -8.16 -32.35
CA GLY A 565 -31.60 -9.23 -33.37
C GLY A 565 -32.47 -10.42 -33.00
N ALA A 566 -32.83 -10.64 -31.73
CA ALA A 566 -33.76 -11.71 -31.31
C ALA A 566 -34.90 -11.18 -30.47
N GLU A 567 -36.02 -11.90 -30.49
CA GLU A 567 -37.12 -11.71 -29.54
C GLU A 567 -36.73 -12.26 -28.18
N LEU A 568 -37.41 -11.80 -27.13
CA LEU A 568 -37.15 -12.20 -25.74
C LEU A 568 -37.24 -13.71 -25.52
N ALA A 569 -38.14 -14.40 -26.27
CA ALA A 569 -38.27 -15.85 -26.21
C ALA A 569 -37.08 -16.65 -26.69
N GLY A 570 -36.29 -16.07 -27.63
CA GLY A 570 -35.08 -16.68 -28.14
C GLY A 570 -33.84 -16.40 -27.28
N ILE A 571 -33.96 -15.56 -26.24
CA ILE A 571 -32.92 -15.18 -25.31
C ILE A 571 -33.14 -15.88 -23.98
N ALA A 572 -32.19 -16.69 -23.56
CA ALA A 572 -32.27 -17.38 -22.28
C ALA A 572 -32.45 -16.38 -21.12
N PRO A 573 -33.28 -16.66 -20.10
CA PRO A 573 -33.50 -15.78 -18.96
C PRO A 573 -32.21 -15.27 -18.33
N SER A 574 -31.16 -16.08 -18.18
CA SER A 574 -29.84 -15.70 -17.66
C SER A 574 -29.07 -14.69 -18.52
N ARG A 575 -29.47 -14.56 -19.80
CA ARG A 575 -28.80 -13.64 -20.76
C ARG A 575 -29.50 -12.29 -20.90
N ARG A 576 -30.71 -12.16 -20.36
CA ARG A 576 -31.50 -10.94 -20.39
C ARG A 576 -30.90 -9.88 -19.45
N LEU A 577 -31.36 -8.66 -19.59
CA LEU A 577 -30.93 -7.54 -18.77
C LEU A 577 -31.91 -7.33 -17.60
N TYR A 578 -31.35 -7.07 -16.44
CA TYR A 578 -32.07 -6.86 -15.18
C TYR A 578 -31.45 -5.66 -14.45
N ALA A 579 -32.26 -4.96 -13.63
CA ALA A 579 -31.81 -3.89 -12.75
C ALA A 579 -32.45 -4.01 -11.36
N GLY A 580 -31.89 -3.28 -10.39
CA GLY A 580 -32.25 -3.31 -8.97
C GLY A 580 -31.22 -4.07 -8.14
N GLY A 581 -31.10 -3.70 -6.88
CA GLY A 581 -30.12 -4.24 -5.94
C GLY A 581 -28.95 -3.35 -5.65
N GLY A 582 -28.05 -3.79 -4.76
CA GLY A 582 -26.93 -3.03 -4.21
C GLY A 582 -25.84 -2.61 -5.21
N GLY A 583 -25.74 -3.32 -6.35
CA GLY A 583 -24.81 -3.01 -7.45
C GLY A 583 -25.47 -2.32 -8.65
N SER A 584 -26.76 -1.99 -8.58
CA SER A 584 -27.57 -1.42 -9.65
C SER A 584 -28.32 -0.19 -9.13
N VAL A 585 -29.61 -0.32 -8.81
CA VAL A 585 -30.45 0.75 -8.26
C VAL A 585 -30.81 0.39 -6.82
N ARG A 586 -30.14 1.02 -5.87
CA ARG A 586 -30.38 0.79 -4.42
C ARG A 586 -31.73 1.35 -4.01
N GLY A 587 -32.41 0.67 -3.10
CA GLY A 587 -33.80 0.91 -2.73
C GLY A 587 -34.75 -0.12 -3.31
N TYR A 588 -34.38 -0.79 -4.42
CA TYR A 588 -35.15 -1.87 -5.03
C TYR A 588 -34.50 -3.23 -4.79
N GLY A 589 -35.34 -4.28 -4.76
CA GLY A 589 -34.83 -5.65 -4.67
C GLY A 589 -33.92 -6.04 -5.84
N PHE A 590 -33.07 -7.04 -5.63
CA PHE A 590 -32.19 -7.57 -6.66
C PHE A 590 -32.99 -8.05 -7.88
N GLN A 591 -32.69 -7.57 -9.09
CA GLN A 591 -33.36 -7.87 -10.35
C GLN A 591 -34.86 -7.46 -10.39
N ALA A 592 -35.34 -6.64 -9.46
CA ALA A 592 -36.80 -6.36 -9.34
C ALA A 592 -37.32 -5.29 -10.30
N ILE A 593 -36.41 -4.51 -10.94
CA ILE A 593 -36.81 -3.44 -11.87
C ILE A 593 -36.96 -3.98 -13.28
N GLY A 594 -38.06 -3.61 -13.93
CA GLY A 594 -38.29 -3.88 -15.34
C GLY A 594 -39.57 -4.64 -15.65
N PRO A 595 -39.66 -5.26 -16.83
CA PRO A 595 -40.87 -6.02 -17.25
C PRO A 595 -41.15 -7.17 -16.31
N LYS A 596 -42.42 -7.33 -15.94
CA LYS A 596 -42.92 -8.38 -15.06
C LYS A 596 -43.96 -9.22 -15.78
N ASN A 597 -44.17 -10.44 -15.34
CA ASN A 597 -45.25 -11.31 -15.78
C ASN A 597 -46.56 -11.01 -15.01
N ASP A 598 -47.61 -11.74 -15.32
CA ASP A 598 -48.94 -11.58 -14.66
C ASP A 598 -48.92 -11.86 -13.14
N LEU A 599 -47.84 -12.46 -12.63
CA LEU A 599 -47.60 -12.74 -11.21
C LEU A 599 -46.64 -11.73 -10.58
N LEU A 600 -46.38 -10.63 -11.26
CA LEU A 600 -45.47 -9.54 -10.82
C LEU A 600 -43.99 -9.96 -10.66
N GLU A 601 -43.58 -11.04 -11.32
CA GLU A 601 -42.18 -11.54 -11.25
C GLU A 601 -41.37 -10.99 -12.41
N PRO A 602 -40.07 -10.64 -12.17
CA PRO A 602 -39.20 -10.07 -13.19
C PRO A 602 -38.96 -11.04 -14.36
N THR A 603 -39.15 -10.59 -15.58
CA THR A 603 -38.89 -11.39 -16.79
C THR A 603 -37.60 -10.98 -17.50
N GLY A 604 -36.96 -9.89 -17.08
CA GLY A 604 -35.81 -9.25 -17.74
C GLY A 604 -36.20 -8.57 -19.04
N GLY A 605 -35.29 -7.82 -19.59
CA GLY A 605 -35.47 -7.04 -20.80
C GLY A 605 -34.33 -7.20 -21.81
N ARG A 606 -34.49 -6.46 -22.93
CA ARG A 606 -33.48 -6.37 -23.99
C ARG A 606 -32.70 -5.06 -23.98
N SER A 607 -33.11 -4.07 -23.21
CA SER A 607 -32.32 -2.87 -22.98
C SER A 607 -32.34 -2.42 -21.52
N LEU A 608 -31.28 -1.75 -21.12
CA LEU A 608 -31.07 -1.28 -19.76
C LEU A 608 -30.33 0.06 -19.78
N VAL A 609 -30.78 0.96 -18.93
CA VAL A 609 -30.03 2.17 -18.56
C VAL A 609 -30.00 2.30 -17.05
N GLU A 610 -28.83 2.62 -16.51
CA GLU A 610 -28.62 2.91 -15.10
C GLU A 610 -27.77 4.16 -14.94
N ALA A 611 -28.02 4.92 -13.90
CA ALA A 611 -27.18 6.03 -13.46
C ALA A 611 -27.11 6.03 -11.93
N SER A 612 -25.95 6.40 -11.40
CA SER A 612 -25.72 6.55 -9.97
C SER A 612 -24.86 7.78 -9.70
N LEU A 613 -25.18 8.50 -8.65
CA LEU A 613 -24.40 9.62 -8.14
C LEU A 613 -24.25 9.45 -6.63
N GLU A 614 -23.02 9.49 -6.14
CA GLU A 614 -22.73 9.43 -4.71
C GLU A 614 -21.67 10.46 -4.30
N ALA A 615 -21.77 10.90 -3.05
CA ALA A 615 -20.75 11.72 -2.40
C ALA A 615 -20.15 10.93 -1.24
N ARG A 616 -18.86 10.56 -1.34
CA ARG A 616 -18.11 9.88 -0.30
C ARG A 616 -17.48 10.90 0.62
N VAL A 617 -17.97 11.04 1.85
CA VAL A 617 -17.55 12.07 2.80
C VAL A 617 -16.84 11.41 3.99
N GLY A 618 -15.54 11.65 4.11
CA GLY A 618 -14.73 11.20 5.25
C GLY A 618 -15.11 11.94 6.54
N THR A 619 -15.42 11.22 7.60
CA THR A 619 -15.89 11.80 8.87
C THR A 619 -14.75 12.21 9.80
N GLY A 620 -13.51 11.76 9.56
CA GLY A 620 -12.39 11.90 10.50
C GLY A 620 -12.45 10.96 11.71
N LEU A 621 -13.51 10.14 11.85
CA LEU A 621 -13.60 9.14 12.90
C LEU A 621 -12.79 7.89 12.55
N PHE A 622 -12.27 7.20 13.59
CA PHE A 622 -11.41 6.01 13.44
C PHE A 622 -10.20 6.30 12.52
N ASP A 623 -9.47 7.37 12.82
CA ASP A 623 -8.30 7.82 12.03
C ASP A 623 -8.61 8.02 10.54
N GLY A 624 -9.84 8.46 10.25
CA GLY A 624 -10.30 8.69 8.88
C GLY A 624 -10.82 7.45 8.13
N ALA A 625 -10.84 6.28 8.75
CA ALA A 625 -11.31 5.05 8.13
C ALA A 625 -12.83 5.03 7.87
N LEU A 626 -13.61 5.91 8.52
CA LEU A 626 -15.07 5.94 8.39
C LEU A 626 -15.54 7.05 7.44
N SER A 627 -16.34 6.68 6.45
CA SER A 627 -16.98 7.61 5.52
C SER A 627 -18.49 7.41 5.46
N VAL A 628 -19.23 8.50 5.25
CA VAL A 628 -20.67 8.51 5.01
C VAL A 628 -20.92 8.84 3.53
N VAL A 629 -21.84 8.11 2.90
CA VAL A 629 -22.05 8.16 1.44
C VAL A 629 -23.53 8.31 1.12
N PRO A 630 -24.06 9.55 1.07
CA PRO A 630 -25.37 9.81 0.45
C PRO A 630 -25.31 9.49 -1.05
N PHE A 631 -26.40 8.90 -1.58
CA PHE A 631 -26.48 8.51 -2.99
C PHE A 631 -27.88 8.67 -3.56
N ILE A 632 -27.93 8.77 -4.87
CA ILE A 632 -29.15 8.67 -5.69
C ILE A 632 -28.84 7.80 -6.91
N ASP A 633 -29.72 6.82 -7.16
CA ASP A 633 -29.62 5.89 -8.27
C ASP A 633 -30.88 5.99 -9.14
N ALA A 634 -30.71 5.70 -10.42
CA ALA A 634 -31.80 5.62 -11.37
C ALA A 634 -31.59 4.44 -12.32
N GLY A 635 -32.67 3.79 -12.75
CA GLY A 635 -32.55 2.71 -13.73
C GLY A 635 -33.88 2.34 -14.39
N SER A 636 -33.78 1.79 -15.59
CA SER A 636 -34.90 1.27 -16.37
C SER A 636 -34.46 0.06 -17.18
N VAL A 637 -35.35 -0.93 -17.26
CA VAL A 637 -35.22 -2.11 -18.13
C VAL A 637 -36.44 -2.19 -19.05
N SER A 638 -36.20 -2.39 -20.35
CA SER A 638 -37.28 -2.47 -21.34
C SER A 638 -37.22 -3.77 -22.17
N ILE A 639 -38.38 -4.24 -22.60
CA ILE A 639 -38.49 -5.33 -23.59
C ILE A 639 -38.00 -4.92 -24.99
N ASP A 640 -37.98 -3.62 -25.26
CA ASP A 640 -37.48 -3.10 -26.52
C ASP A 640 -35.93 -3.01 -26.51
N THR A 641 -35.34 -2.88 -27.69
CA THR A 641 -33.89 -2.78 -27.85
C THR A 641 -33.30 -1.42 -27.43
N VAL A 642 -34.17 -0.45 -27.18
CA VAL A 642 -33.82 0.88 -26.70
C VAL A 642 -34.50 1.12 -25.35
N PRO A 643 -33.82 1.64 -24.32
CA PRO A 643 -34.41 1.91 -23.03
C PRO A 643 -35.60 2.86 -23.10
N ASP A 644 -36.65 2.53 -22.35
CA ASP A 644 -37.82 3.39 -22.20
C ASP A 644 -37.67 4.26 -20.95
N PHE A 645 -37.40 5.54 -21.15
CA PHE A 645 -37.22 6.51 -20.07
C PHE A 645 -38.50 6.90 -19.33
N ARG A 646 -39.68 6.48 -19.80
CA ARG A 646 -40.96 6.74 -19.11
C ARG A 646 -41.10 5.89 -17.84
N PHE A 647 -40.40 4.79 -17.75
CA PHE A 647 -40.49 3.83 -16.64
C PHE A 647 -39.18 3.82 -15.79
N ILE A 648 -38.52 4.97 -15.68
CA ILE A 648 -37.35 5.05 -14.82
C ILE A 648 -37.74 4.93 -13.34
N LYS A 649 -37.07 4.05 -12.64
CA LYS A 649 -37.10 3.90 -11.18
C LYS A 649 -35.99 4.69 -10.55
N PHE A 650 -36.29 5.39 -9.45
CA PHE A 650 -35.33 6.16 -8.68
C PHE A 650 -35.21 5.61 -7.26
N GLY A 651 -33.98 5.48 -6.76
CA GLY A 651 -33.67 5.11 -5.39
C GLY A 651 -32.72 6.14 -4.77
N ALA A 652 -32.90 6.41 -3.49
CA ALA A 652 -32.01 7.28 -2.74
C ALA A 652 -31.70 6.71 -1.37
N GLY A 653 -30.58 7.09 -0.79
CA GLY A 653 -30.20 6.55 0.51
C GLY A 653 -28.88 7.06 1.03
N VAL A 654 -28.43 6.42 2.09
CA VAL A 654 -27.15 6.72 2.73
C VAL A 654 -26.42 5.41 2.99
N GLY A 655 -25.12 5.41 2.71
CA GLY A 655 -24.21 4.33 3.03
C GLY A 655 -23.16 4.72 4.05
N VAL A 656 -22.58 3.71 4.66
CA VAL A 656 -21.38 3.82 5.51
C VAL A 656 -20.30 2.97 4.90
N ARG A 657 -19.08 3.49 4.89
CA ARG A 657 -17.86 2.81 4.42
C ARG A 657 -16.86 2.76 5.54
N TYR A 658 -16.33 1.59 5.82
CA TYR A 658 -15.20 1.41 6.72
C TYR A 658 -14.01 0.88 5.93
N THR A 659 -12.99 1.72 5.75
CA THR A 659 -11.80 1.39 4.95
C THR A 659 -10.92 0.42 5.71
N THR A 660 -10.56 -0.69 5.05
CA THR A 660 -9.66 -1.72 5.57
C THR A 660 -8.46 -1.89 4.64
N GLY A 661 -7.42 -2.59 5.05
CA GLY A 661 -6.25 -2.87 4.22
C GLY A 661 -6.54 -3.67 2.92
N PHE A 662 -7.71 -4.29 2.81
CA PHE A 662 -8.15 -5.05 1.64
C PHE A 662 -9.36 -4.41 0.91
N GLY A 663 -9.69 -3.17 1.24
CA GLY A 663 -10.76 -2.39 0.64
C GLY A 663 -11.87 -2.01 1.64
N PRO A 664 -12.77 -1.09 1.28
CA PRO A 664 -13.83 -0.64 2.17
C PRO A 664 -14.94 -1.69 2.34
N ILE A 665 -15.37 -1.91 3.59
CA ILE A 665 -16.61 -2.62 3.92
C ILE A 665 -17.76 -1.62 3.75
N ARG A 666 -18.79 -2.02 3.02
CA ARG A 666 -19.95 -1.19 2.64
C ARG A 666 -21.21 -1.66 3.30
N LEU A 667 -21.96 -0.73 3.90
CA LEU A 667 -23.34 -0.90 4.35
C LEU A 667 -24.17 0.25 3.77
N ASP A 668 -25.14 -0.06 2.90
CA ASP A 668 -26.05 0.93 2.31
C ASP A 668 -27.49 0.68 2.74
N VAL A 669 -28.21 1.75 3.03
CA VAL A 669 -29.66 1.76 3.25
C VAL A 669 -30.29 2.66 2.20
N GLY A 670 -31.19 2.12 1.39
CA GLY A 670 -31.84 2.84 0.31
C GLY A 670 -33.36 2.69 0.36
N ILE A 671 -34.05 3.71 -0.13
CA ILE A 671 -35.50 3.70 -0.28
C ILE A 671 -35.85 3.92 -1.75
N PRO A 672 -36.90 3.25 -2.28
CA PRO A 672 -37.43 3.54 -3.60
C PRO A 672 -38.20 4.88 -3.55
N LEU A 673 -37.97 5.77 -4.53
CA LEU A 673 -38.65 7.06 -4.60
C LEU A 673 -39.96 7.00 -5.39
N ASN A 674 -40.09 6.02 -6.27
CA ASN A 674 -41.32 5.76 -7.06
C ASN A 674 -41.62 4.25 -7.09
N PRO A 675 -41.95 3.67 -5.89
CA PRO A 675 -42.18 2.23 -5.75
C PRO A 675 -43.49 1.77 -6.46
N GLU A 676 -43.50 0.51 -6.84
CA GLU A 676 -44.72 -0.24 -7.13
C GLU A 676 -45.21 -0.92 -5.85
N PRO A 677 -46.49 -1.39 -5.82
CA PRO A 677 -47.06 -1.96 -4.59
C PRO A 677 -46.29 -3.17 -4.02
N GLU A 678 -45.58 -3.89 -4.87
CA GLU A 678 -44.78 -5.06 -4.51
C GLU A 678 -43.35 -4.72 -4.08
N ASP A 679 -42.90 -3.48 -4.30
CA ASP A 679 -41.53 -3.07 -3.93
C ASP A 679 -41.42 -2.96 -2.41
N SER A 680 -40.26 -3.41 -1.88
CA SER A 680 -39.94 -3.24 -0.47
C SER A 680 -39.76 -1.76 -0.14
N PRO A 681 -40.22 -1.25 1.01
CA PRO A 681 -40.11 0.15 1.37
C PRO A 681 -38.63 0.58 1.66
N VAL A 682 -37.78 -0.40 1.98
CA VAL A 682 -36.33 -0.16 2.33
C VAL A 682 -35.52 -1.32 1.80
N GLY A 683 -34.38 -1.02 1.22
CA GLY A 683 -33.31 -1.96 0.87
C GLY A 683 -32.09 -1.77 1.75
N VAL A 684 -31.52 -2.87 2.26
CA VAL A 684 -30.27 -2.89 3.02
C VAL A 684 -29.28 -3.77 2.30
N TYR A 685 -28.08 -3.25 2.04
CA TYR A 685 -27.04 -3.91 1.24
C TYR A 685 -25.72 -3.92 1.99
N ILE A 686 -25.10 -5.08 2.09
CA ILE A 686 -23.78 -5.27 2.69
C ILE A 686 -22.88 -5.88 1.64
N SER A 687 -21.70 -5.28 1.41
CA SER A 687 -20.69 -5.82 0.49
C SER A 687 -19.30 -5.30 0.78
N LEU A 688 -18.29 -5.85 0.07
CA LEU A 688 -16.91 -5.39 0.09
C LEU A 688 -16.62 -4.55 -1.17
N GLY A 689 -15.86 -3.47 -1.03
CA GLY A 689 -15.52 -2.53 -2.11
C GLY A 689 -16.50 -1.36 -2.23
N GLN A 690 -16.21 -0.44 -3.15
CA GLN A 690 -17.11 0.65 -3.50
C GLN A 690 -18.29 0.15 -4.35
N ALA A 691 -19.31 0.96 -4.52
CA ALA A 691 -20.48 0.60 -5.35
C ALA A 691 -20.11 0.48 -6.84
N PHE A 692 -19.12 1.26 -7.29
CA PHE A 692 -18.56 1.26 -8.65
C PHE A 692 -17.20 1.95 -8.70
#